data_a4cbe4efd2eec78a38cb18e15aead46f
#
_entry.id   a4cbe4efd2eec78a38cb18e15aead46f
#
_cell.length_a   1.000
_cell.length_b   1.000
_cell.length_c   1.000
_cell.angle_alpha   90.00
_cell.angle_beta   90.00
_cell.angle_gamma   90.00
#
_symmetry.space_group_name_H-M   'P 1'
#
loop_
_entity.id
_entity.type
_entity.pdbx_description
1 polymer ?
#
loop_
_entity_poly.entity_id
_entity_poly.type
_entity_poly.pdbx_seq_one_letter_code
_entity_poly.pdbx_strand_id
1 'polypeptide(L)'
;MVPASRGPRTRPRGRARRLFHAGRWLALCVVAAGPAARGQSERLLEATRLQRASALEMAQAELATCTRKGCAQAPQLSLLAGSLLLSRGEPREALVQLRKHPAPPLLAPYRSFAIGQAYFYIRDFRAAAQAFQEATTAPGVVANRAVARAGEALLRAGEAGQALPLIERALGALGGPELLSARAEARAALGDLGGAQADLHTLMVRYPRSQAAIDADAELRGSSAPAVALTLDERLQRTRVFLDAGDAKVALAELDRSETNGLVRDPGARAQVALLRAQAFFALNRAEDAEDALAVAAAGPPATAAEAMLVRARRLLKLDEHTKAIERLQEISKKFAGEPASEEADYFLGWLALQEGKLQVAAEALESFEKKHPESRRRDEACFFRALAQIRNGNWAEADRALRELQDRYSRSNLVPQAKYWRVRVKQLAGGKPLDDYQDILKLYPQTFYGLLAQERLRELGAKPEPIFTERPHLSSKVAAAPELALPRALASAGLWRESGEELRARLGAVHTPEAALRVGTALARVGEAWAAYHLANRLLWGKAYAQKDPAALALLYPRPYVSHVDETARAQGVHSSLLYAIMRRESAFQPDRLSAARARGLMQLMARTASAIARELQRDPPEPDELYRPELNLDLSAWYVGQLAKRFVHPALIAAAYNAGPAVTLKWTGELGSMPVDLFVESMPFKETRAYVKQVVADDYLYQAFYGGAEARRLAMTLPKPASNGIEF
;
A
#
# COMPACT_ATOMS: atom_id res chain seq x y z
N MET A 1 74.69 30.31 9.51
CA MET A 1 75.75 29.36 10.01
C MET A 1 75.04 28.05 10.31
N VAL A 2 75.39 27.04 9.55
CA VAL A 2 75.14 25.61 9.68
C VAL A 2 76.19 25.11 10.73
N PRO A 3 76.09 23.91 11.39
CA PRO A 3 75.57 22.62 10.97
C PRO A 3 74.80 21.83 12.05
N ALA A 4 73.93 20.94 11.64
CA ALA A 4 73.94 19.49 11.46
C ALA A 4 74.52 18.61 12.63
N SER A 5 73.72 17.68 13.14
CA SER A 5 74.19 16.28 13.35
C SER A 5 73.01 15.31 13.60
N ARG A 6 73.24 14.13 13.07
CA ARG A 6 72.42 12.93 12.88
C ARG A 6 72.14 12.10 14.11
N GLY A 7 71.00 11.48 14.25
CA GLY A 7 70.51 10.13 14.49
C GLY A 7 70.85 9.39 15.78
N PRO A 8 70.28 8.23 16.12
CA PRO A 8 69.62 7.24 15.33
C PRO A 8 68.34 6.63 15.94
N ARG A 9 67.72 5.78 15.12
CA ARG A 9 66.59 4.89 15.28
C ARG A 9 66.44 4.10 16.56
N THR A 10 65.26 3.98 17.15
CA THR A 10 64.71 2.72 17.66
C THR A 10 63.21 2.65 17.50
N ARG A 11 62.73 1.57 16.88
CA ARG A 11 61.32 1.14 16.84
C ARG A 11 61.00 0.43 18.17
N PRO A 12 59.73 0.45 18.62
CA PRO A 12 59.13 -0.75 19.16
C PRO A 12 57.97 -1.24 18.30
N ARG A 13 58.04 -2.54 18.08
CA ARG A 13 56.99 -3.36 17.45
C ARG A 13 55.83 -3.59 18.42
N GLY A 14 54.59 -3.59 17.86
CA GLY A 14 53.64 -4.59 18.28
C GLY A 14 52.38 -4.14 18.99
N ARG A 15 51.26 -4.39 18.34
CA ARG A 15 49.88 -4.48 18.80
C ARG A 15 48.92 -3.30 18.45
N ALA A 16 48.60 -3.18 17.19
CA ALA A 16 47.31 -2.57 16.74
C ALA A 16 46.92 -3.09 15.36
N ARG A 17 46.68 -4.38 15.24
CA ARG A 17 46.09 -5.00 14.01
C ARG A 17 45.21 -6.15 14.44
N ARG A 18 43.97 -5.86 14.86
CA ARG A 18 42.86 -6.80 14.90
C ARG A 18 41.53 -6.06 15.23
N LEU A 19 41.13 -5.09 14.42
CA LEU A 19 39.79 -4.52 14.50
C LEU A 19 39.34 -3.83 13.18
N PHE A 20 39.90 -4.25 12.04
CA PHE A 20 39.56 -3.68 10.74
C PHE A 20 39.19 -4.77 9.72
N HIS A 21 38.29 -5.70 10.05
CA HIS A 21 37.89 -6.74 9.11
C HIS A 21 36.37 -6.98 9.00
N ALA A 22 35.52 -6.22 9.69
CA ALA A 22 34.06 -6.38 9.56
C ALA A 22 33.43 -5.56 8.41
N GLY A 23 34.12 -4.56 7.89
CA GLY A 23 33.60 -3.68 6.81
C GLY A 23 33.87 -4.17 5.38
N ARG A 24 34.68 -5.21 5.22
CA ARG A 24 35.08 -5.75 3.91
C ARG A 24 34.29 -6.99 3.45
N TRP A 25 33.48 -7.56 4.30
CA TRP A 25 32.81 -8.86 4.02
C TRP A 25 31.67 -8.81 3.01
N LEU A 26 30.98 -7.69 2.79
CA LEU A 26 29.99 -7.57 1.70
C LEU A 26 30.66 -7.46 0.30
N ALA A 27 31.89 -6.98 0.24
CA ALA A 27 32.69 -6.99 -0.98
C ALA A 27 33.56 -8.27 -1.11
N LEU A 28 33.90 -8.95 0.00
CA LEU A 28 34.80 -10.11 0.01
C LEU A 28 34.12 -11.45 -0.28
N CYS A 29 32.84 -11.62 -0.01
CA CYS A 29 32.12 -12.81 -0.50
C CYS A 29 31.98 -12.84 -2.02
N VAL A 30 31.97 -11.66 -2.67
CA VAL A 30 32.01 -11.53 -4.13
C VAL A 30 33.46 -11.56 -4.67
N VAL A 31 34.47 -11.22 -3.86
CA VAL A 31 35.87 -11.10 -4.31
C VAL A 31 36.65 -12.43 -4.32
N ALA A 32 36.21 -13.45 -3.57
CA ALA A 32 36.86 -14.79 -3.57
C ALA A 32 36.34 -15.73 -4.69
N ALA A 33 35.20 -15.40 -5.34
CA ALA A 33 34.71 -16.14 -6.49
C ALA A 33 35.21 -15.47 -7.78
N GLY A 34 35.65 -16.27 -8.77
CA GLY A 34 35.98 -15.74 -10.12
C GLY A 34 34.79 -15.04 -10.78
N PRO A 35 35.00 -14.24 -11.85
CA PRO A 35 33.93 -13.43 -12.46
C PRO A 35 32.66 -14.20 -12.83
N ALA A 36 32.78 -15.45 -13.25
CA ALA A 36 31.65 -16.32 -13.58
C ALA A 36 30.83 -16.76 -12.34
N ALA A 37 31.51 -17.01 -11.21
CA ALA A 37 30.84 -17.42 -9.96
C ALA A 37 30.15 -16.22 -9.28
N ARG A 38 30.67 -15.00 -9.41
CA ARG A 38 30.01 -13.77 -8.95
C ARG A 38 28.69 -13.54 -9.68
N GLY A 39 28.67 -13.73 -11.01
CA GLY A 39 27.47 -13.59 -11.80
C GLY A 39 26.38 -14.65 -11.49
N GLN A 40 26.76 -15.85 -11.05
CA GLN A 40 25.79 -16.89 -10.64
C GLN A 40 25.12 -16.53 -9.31
N SER A 41 25.87 -16.17 -8.27
CA SER A 41 25.30 -15.76 -6.98
C SER A 41 24.42 -14.52 -7.07
N GLU A 42 24.78 -13.55 -7.91
CA GLU A 42 23.93 -12.37 -8.16
C GLU A 42 22.62 -12.77 -8.84
N ARG A 43 22.65 -13.64 -9.84
CA ARG A 43 21.45 -14.16 -10.53
C ARG A 43 20.54 -14.96 -9.61
N LEU A 44 21.11 -15.78 -8.72
CA LEU A 44 20.34 -16.52 -7.72
C LEU A 44 19.64 -15.56 -6.75
N LEU A 45 20.33 -14.56 -6.22
CA LEU A 45 19.75 -13.58 -5.31
C LEU A 45 18.65 -12.76 -6.00
N GLU A 46 18.81 -12.40 -7.26
CA GLU A 46 17.76 -11.75 -8.03
C GLU A 46 16.56 -12.67 -8.28
N ALA A 47 16.80 -13.94 -8.65
CA ALA A 47 15.74 -14.93 -8.84
C ALA A 47 14.93 -15.18 -7.56
N THR A 48 15.59 -15.26 -6.39
CA THR A 48 14.90 -15.38 -5.10
C THR A 48 14.13 -14.12 -4.73
N ARG A 49 14.69 -12.94 -5.02
CA ARG A 49 14.03 -11.64 -4.78
C ARG A 49 12.79 -11.44 -5.66
N LEU A 50 12.83 -11.92 -6.90
CA LEU A 50 11.69 -11.92 -7.82
C LEU A 50 10.77 -13.12 -7.63
N GLN A 51 11.09 -14.03 -6.72
CA GLN A 51 10.36 -15.28 -6.48
C GLN A 51 10.16 -16.12 -7.75
N ARG A 52 11.22 -16.20 -8.58
CA ARG A 52 11.19 -17.00 -9.82
C ARG A 52 11.06 -18.49 -9.52
N ALA A 53 10.31 -19.21 -10.36
CA ALA A 53 10.16 -20.65 -10.24
C ALA A 53 11.51 -21.41 -10.30
N SER A 54 12.49 -20.88 -11.03
CA SER A 54 13.83 -21.45 -11.15
C SER A 54 14.75 -21.21 -9.94
N ALA A 55 14.32 -20.44 -8.93
CA ALA A 55 15.18 -20.12 -7.78
C ALA A 55 15.66 -21.34 -7.01
N LEU A 56 14.82 -22.38 -6.89
CA LEU A 56 15.18 -23.62 -6.21
C LEU A 56 16.26 -24.40 -6.97
N GLU A 57 16.09 -24.61 -8.26
CA GLU A 57 17.06 -25.30 -9.12
C GLU A 57 18.42 -24.59 -9.12
N MET A 58 18.39 -23.26 -9.18
CA MET A 58 19.60 -22.44 -9.10
C MET A 58 20.27 -22.57 -7.73
N ALA A 59 19.51 -22.53 -6.62
CA ALA A 59 20.04 -22.69 -5.28
C ALA A 59 20.65 -24.08 -5.07
N GLN A 60 20.01 -25.14 -5.55
CA GLN A 60 20.50 -26.52 -5.47
C GLN A 60 21.78 -26.73 -6.31
N ALA A 61 21.84 -26.20 -7.52
CA ALA A 61 23.00 -26.28 -8.40
C ALA A 61 24.20 -25.55 -7.80
N GLU A 62 23.97 -24.34 -7.25
CA GLU A 62 25.02 -23.56 -6.60
C GLU A 62 25.50 -24.23 -5.31
N LEU A 63 24.58 -24.79 -4.50
CA LEU A 63 24.92 -25.57 -3.31
C LEU A 63 25.76 -26.81 -3.66
N ALA A 64 25.39 -27.58 -4.68
CA ALA A 64 26.16 -28.75 -5.10
C ALA A 64 27.58 -28.38 -5.53
N THR A 65 27.72 -27.26 -6.24
CA THR A 65 29.02 -26.72 -6.65
C THR A 65 29.84 -26.24 -5.43
N CYS A 66 29.18 -25.54 -4.51
CA CYS A 66 29.78 -25.01 -3.30
C CYS A 66 30.24 -26.15 -2.37
N THR A 67 29.44 -27.19 -2.18
CA THR A 67 29.79 -28.36 -1.36
C THR A 67 31.01 -29.09 -1.91
N ARG A 68 31.09 -29.29 -3.24
CA ARG A 68 32.26 -29.93 -3.88
C ARG A 68 33.55 -29.12 -3.71
N LYS A 69 33.45 -27.80 -3.65
CA LYS A 69 34.60 -26.88 -3.51
C LYS A 69 34.90 -26.49 -2.06
N GLY A 70 34.14 -26.97 -1.08
CA GLY A 70 34.32 -26.61 0.35
C GLY A 70 34.08 -25.14 0.64
N CYS A 71 33.15 -24.46 -0.05
CA CYS A 71 32.95 -23.03 0.12
C CYS A 71 32.13 -22.68 1.37
N ALA A 72 32.46 -21.53 1.97
CA ALA A 72 31.84 -21.03 3.21
C ALA A 72 30.33 -20.69 3.09
N GLN A 73 29.77 -20.68 1.89
CA GLN A 73 28.36 -20.32 1.63
C GLN A 73 27.40 -21.53 1.66
N ALA A 74 27.93 -22.76 1.74
CA ALA A 74 27.10 -23.97 1.76
C ALA A 74 26.00 -23.95 2.83
N PRO A 75 26.22 -23.45 4.07
CA PRO A 75 25.18 -23.36 5.08
C PRO A 75 24.03 -22.42 4.71
N GLN A 76 24.32 -21.25 4.12
CA GLN A 76 23.30 -20.28 3.67
C GLN A 76 22.49 -20.83 2.50
N LEU A 77 23.16 -21.44 1.52
CA LEU A 77 22.52 -22.08 0.37
C LEU A 77 21.65 -23.29 0.78
N SER A 78 22.09 -24.06 1.79
CA SER A 78 21.31 -25.14 2.39
C SER A 78 20.02 -24.63 3.05
N LEU A 79 20.12 -23.54 3.81
CA LEU A 79 18.96 -22.90 4.43
C LEU A 79 18.01 -22.32 3.37
N LEU A 80 18.53 -21.65 2.35
CA LEU A 80 17.72 -21.13 1.24
C LEU A 80 16.98 -22.25 0.49
N ALA A 81 17.69 -23.30 0.06
CA ALA A 81 17.12 -24.41 -0.65
C ALA A 81 16.04 -25.12 0.18
N GLY A 82 16.28 -25.32 1.48
CA GLY A 82 15.28 -25.89 2.40
C GLY A 82 14.04 -25.01 2.55
N SER A 83 14.21 -23.69 2.63
CA SER A 83 13.09 -22.74 2.70
C SER A 83 12.27 -22.71 1.41
N LEU A 84 12.92 -22.80 0.24
CA LEU A 84 12.26 -22.88 -1.06
C LEU A 84 11.50 -24.20 -1.23
N LEU A 85 12.03 -25.33 -0.76
CA LEU A 85 11.35 -26.62 -0.73
C LEU A 85 10.08 -26.57 0.14
N LEU A 86 10.15 -25.92 1.32
CA LEU A 86 8.96 -25.70 2.14
C LEU A 86 7.88 -24.88 1.43
N SER A 87 8.27 -23.85 0.69
CA SER A 87 7.33 -23.03 -0.07
C SER A 87 6.68 -23.78 -1.24
N ARG A 88 7.29 -24.87 -1.73
CA ARG A 88 6.73 -25.77 -2.73
C ARG A 88 5.88 -26.90 -2.14
N GLY A 89 5.78 -27.01 -0.82
CA GLY A 89 5.06 -28.10 -0.16
C GLY A 89 5.83 -29.43 -0.11
N GLU A 90 7.16 -29.38 -0.16
CA GLU A 90 8.10 -30.52 -0.13
C GLU A 90 8.82 -30.62 1.24
N PRO A 91 8.11 -30.86 2.37
CA PRO A 91 8.68 -30.75 3.72
C PRO A 91 9.69 -31.86 4.06
N ARG A 92 9.59 -33.04 3.47
CA ARG A 92 10.53 -34.16 3.72
C ARG A 92 11.90 -33.84 3.11
N GLU A 93 11.91 -33.39 1.87
CA GLU A 93 13.10 -32.95 1.13
C GLU A 93 13.73 -31.73 1.81
N ALA A 94 12.89 -30.81 2.30
CA ALA A 94 13.35 -29.66 3.08
C ALA A 94 14.09 -30.09 4.35
N LEU A 95 13.61 -31.08 5.11
CA LEU A 95 14.29 -31.60 6.30
C LEU A 95 15.68 -32.17 5.96
N VAL A 96 15.77 -32.96 4.90
CA VAL A 96 17.05 -33.49 4.43
C VAL A 96 18.02 -32.35 4.12
N GLN A 97 17.54 -31.34 3.39
CA GLN A 97 18.34 -30.22 2.96
C GLN A 97 18.77 -29.32 4.14
N LEU A 98 17.84 -28.99 5.04
CA LEU A 98 18.12 -28.13 6.21
C LEU A 98 19.08 -28.76 7.22
N ARG A 99 19.13 -30.09 7.31
CA ARG A 99 20.04 -30.84 8.22
C ARG A 99 21.43 -31.05 7.66
N LYS A 100 21.64 -30.90 6.36
CA LYS A 100 22.90 -31.21 5.68
C LYS A 100 24.06 -30.30 6.13
N HIS A 101 23.78 -29.02 6.36
CA HIS A 101 24.79 -28.05 6.80
C HIS A 101 24.26 -27.24 7.99
N PRO A 102 25.03 -27.09 9.10
CA PRO A 102 24.66 -26.24 10.20
C PRO A 102 24.66 -24.78 9.75
N ALA A 103 23.63 -24.02 10.11
CA ALA A 103 23.57 -22.60 9.80
C ALA A 103 24.57 -21.81 10.65
N PRO A 104 25.09 -20.65 10.16
CA PRO A 104 25.84 -19.73 10.98
C PRO A 104 25.04 -19.33 12.24
N PRO A 105 25.70 -19.01 13.37
CA PRO A 105 25.01 -18.73 14.65
C PRO A 105 23.87 -17.70 14.51
N LEU A 106 24.08 -16.65 13.71
CA LEU A 106 23.08 -15.59 13.48
C LEU A 106 21.83 -16.08 12.72
N LEU A 107 21.95 -17.12 11.89
CA LEU A 107 20.85 -17.70 11.11
C LEU A 107 20.34 -19.03 11.71
N ALA A 108 20.96 -19.54 12.77
CA ALA A 108 20.56 -20.79 13.38
C ALA A 108 19.09 -20.82 13.84
N PRO A 109 18.52 -19.76 14.46
CA PRO A 109 17.10 -19.73 14.83
C PRO A 109 16.16 -19.85 13.63
N TYR A 110 16.52 -19.26 12.49
CA TYR A 110 15.74 -19.37 11.24
C TYR A 110 15.77 -20.78 10.67
N ARG A 111 16.92 -21.46 10.77
CA ARG A 111 17.04 -22.86 10.37
C ARG A 111 16.19 -23.77 11.27
N SER A 112 16.24 -23.60 12.61
CA SER A 112 15.41 -24.38 13.55
C SER A 112 13.93 -24.10 13.32
N PHE A 113 13.55 -22.84 13.04
CA PHE A 113 12.19 -22.49 12.67
C PHE A 113 11.73 -23.22 11.38
N ALA A 114 12.53 -23.22 10.33
CA ALA A 114 12.24 -23.94 9.09
C ALA A 114 12.13 -25.45 9.30
N ILE A 115 12.99 -26.04 10.13
CA ILE A 115 12.90 -27.46 10.53
C ILE A 115 11.57 -27.73 11.26
N GLY A 116 11.20 -26.86 12.21
CA GLY A 116 9.91 -26.94 12.90
C GLY A 116 8.71 -26.88 11.94
N GLN A 117 8.75 -25.99 10.96
CA GLN A 117 7.71 -25.92 9.92
C GLN A 117 7.64 -27.23 9.10
N ALA A 118 8.78 -27.79 8.73
CA ALA A 118 8.81 -29.04 7.98
C ALA A 118 8.20 -30.20 8.78
N TYR A 119 8.54 -30.34 10.07
CA TYR A 119 7.93 -31.33 10.95
C TYR A 119 6.42 -31.09 11.12
N PHE A 120 6.00 -29.84 11.26
CA PHE A 120 4.58 -29.50 11.37
C PHE A 120 3.78 -29.96 10.14
N TYR A 121 4.31 -29.75 8.94
CA TYR A 121 3.65 -30.17 7.69
C TYR A 121 3.57 -31.70 7.53
N ILE A 122 4.56 -32.45 8.03
CA ILE A 122 4.47 -33.93 8.04
C ILE A 122 3.71 -34.48 9.25
N ARG A 123 3.13 -33.60 10.07
CA ARG A 123 2.32 -33.90 11.27
C ARG A 123 3.10 -34.53 12.43
N ASP A 124 4.41 -34.41 12.47
CA ASP A 124 5.21 -34.71 13.66
C ASP A 124 5.24 -33.51 14.60
N PHE A 125 4.12 -33.30 15.30
CA PHE A 125 3.88 -32.09 16.08
C PHE A 125 4.80 -31.97 17.30
N ARG A 126 5.23 -33.07 17.91
CA ARG A 126 6.20 -33.02 19.02
C ARG A 126 7.59 -32.58 18.57
N ALA A 127 8.08 -33.17 17.47
CA ALA A 127 9.35 -32.75 16.88
C ALA A 127 9.28 -31.32 16.37
N ALA A 128 8.12 -30.90 15.84
CA ALA A 128 7.89 -29.50 15.44
C ALA A 128 8.00 -28.54 16.62
N ALA A 129 7.34 -28.85 17.73
CA ALA A 129 7.37 -28.02 18.96
C ALA A 129 8.80 -27.88 19.48
N GLN A 130 9.57 -28.96 19.55
CA GLN A 130 10.96 -28.93 19.97
C GLN A 130 11.81 -28.02 19.07
N ALA A 131 11.72 -28.18 17.76
CA ALA A 131 12.46 -27.38 16.81
C ALA A 131 12.06 -25.88 16.85
N PHE A 132 10.78 -25.58 17.06
CA PHE A 132 10.33 -24.20 17.29
C PHE A 132 10.86 -23.62 18.62
N GLN A 133 10.90 -24.41 19.70
CA GLN A 133 11.51 -23.97 20.96
C GLN A 133 12.99 -23.66 20.81
N GLU A 134 13.75 -24.44 20.06
CA GLU A 134 15.15 -24.12 19.72
C GLU A 134 15.26 -22.78 18.99
N ALA A 135 14.31 -22.42 18.15
CA ALA A 135 14.30 -21.14 17.42
C ALA A 135 14.03 -19.92 18.31
N THR A 136 13.63 -20.11 19.56
CA THR A 136 13.40 -19.00 20.52
C THR A 136 14.66 -18.49 21.19
N THR A 137 15.81 -19.09 20.92
CA THR A 137 17.10 -18.80 21.62
C THR A 137 17.70 -17.43 21.29
N ALA A 138 17.28 -16.78 20.19
CA ALA A 138 17.74 -15.45 19.81
C ALA A 138 16.59 -14.44 19.86
N PRO A 139 16.85 -13.18 20.22
CA PRO A 139 15.85 -12.12 20.19
C PRO A 139 15.47 -11.78 18.72
N GLY A 140 14.21 -11.44 18.48
CA GLY A 140 13.75 -10.98 17.17
C GLY A 140 12.37 -11.49 16.82
N VAL A 141 11.95 -11.20 15.58
CA VAL A 141 10.62 -11.58 15.08
C VAL A 141 10.46 -13.10 15.01
N VAL A 142 11.53 -13.80 14.60
CA VAL A 142 11.49 -15.27 14.50
C VAL A 142 11.22 -15.93 15.84
N ALA A 143 11.76 -15.41 16.97
CA ALA A 143 11.53 -15.97 18.29
C ALA A 143 10.05 -15.91 18.71
N ASN A 144 9.40 -14.76 18.52
CA ASN A 144 7.98 -14.61 18.83
C ASN A 144 7.10 -15.52 17.95
N ARG A 145 7.43 -15.64 16.67
CA ARG A 145 6.75 -16.57 15.76
C ARG A 145 6.99 -18.03 16.15
N ALA A 146 8.19 -18.35 16.61
CA ALA A 146 8.53 -19.69 17.06
C ALA A 146 7.76 -20.08 18.33
N VAL A 147 7.59 -19.15 19.28
CA VAL A 147 6.73 -19.36 20.47
C VAL A 147 5.30 -19.66 20.04
N ALA A 148 4.73 -18.88 19.11
CA ALA A 148 3.38 -19.09 18.59
C ALA A 148 3.23 -20.47 17.94
N ARG A 149 4.16 -20.84 17.07
CA ARG A 149 4.14 -22.11 16.36
C ARG A 149 4.44 -23.32 17.26
N ALA A 150 5.25 -23.16 18.31
CA ALA A 150 5.45 -24.18 19.32
C ALA A 150 4.16 -24.45 20.12
N GLY A 151 3.45 -23.39 20.53
CA GLY A 151 2.15 -23.51 21.19
C GLY A 151 1.13 -24.21 20.30
N GLU A 152 1.02 -23.84 19.04
CA GLU A 152 0.13 -24.48 18.08
C GLU A 152 0.50 -25.98 17.86
N ALA A 153 1.78 -26.29 17.72
CA ALA A 153 2.23 -27.67 17.56
C ALA A 153 1.88 -28.55 18.78
N LEU A 154 2.08 -28.03 20.01
CA LEU A 154 1.70 -28.74 21.24
C LEU A 154 0.18 -28.94 21.32
N LEU A 155 -0.60 -27.93 20.93
CA LEU A 155 -2.05 -28.05 20.89
C LEU A 155 -2.48 -29.15 19.92
N ARG A 156 -1.90 -29.21 18.74
CA ARG A 156 -2.14 -30.29 17.74
C ARG A 156 -1.63 -31.68 18.21
N ALA A 157 -0.67 -31.70 19.14
CA ALA A 157 -0.22 -32.93 19.79
C ALA A 157 -1.13 -33.38 20.94
N GLY A 158 -2.17 -32.61 21.28
CA GLY A 158 -3.06 -32.86 22.42
C GLY A 158 -2.50 -32.43 23.76
N GLU A 159 -1.45 -31.62 23.77
CA GLU A 159 -0.72 -31.18 24.99
C GLU A 159 -1.14 -29.75 25.38
N ALA A 160 -2.46 -29.51 25.54
CA ALA A 160 -3.05 -28.19 25.79
C ALA A 160 -2.46 -27.48 27.03
N GLY A 161 -2.12 -28.20 28.08
CA GLY A 161 -1.50 -27.64 29.28
C GLY A 161 -0.12 -27.02 29.04
N GLN A 162 0.66 -27.59 28.13
CA GLN A 162 1.96 -27.04 27.73
C GLN A 162 1.81 -25.95 26.64
N ALA A 163 0.77 -26.06 25.81
CA ALA A 163 0.49 -25.14 24.74
C ALA A 163 0.01 -23.75 25.25
N LEU A 164 -0.90 -23.72 26.21
CA LEU A 164 -1.57 -22.49 26.68
C LEU A 164 -0.60 -21.38 27.10
N PRO A 165 0.42 -21.62 27.95
CA PRO A 165 1.36 -20.55 28.34
C PRO A 165 2.16 -19.99 27.15
N LEU A 166 2.48 -20.81 26.16
CA LEU A 166 3.18 -20.36 24.95
C LEU A 166 2.26 -19.52 24.04
N ILE A 167 1.01 -19.94 23.89
CA ILE A 167 0.00 -19.19 23.11
C ILE A 167 -0.28 -17.83 23.76
N GLU A 168 -0.42 -17.77 25.10
CA GLU A 168 -0.63 -16.51 25.83
C GLU A 168 0.55 -15.56 25.69
N ARG A 169 1.77 -16.07 25.83
CA ARG A 169 2.99 -15.29 25.59
C ARG A 169 3.05 -14.76 24.13
N ALA A 170 2.72 -15.60 23.17
CA ALA A 170 2.69 -15.22 21.76
C ALA A 170 1.61 -14.18 21.48
N LEU A 171 0.42 -14.35 22.06
CA LEU A 171 -0.71 -13.43 21.92
C LEU A 171 -0.38 -12.04 22.49
N GLY A 172 0.32 -11.98 23.63
CA GLY A 172 0.82 -10.72 24.19
C GLY A 172 1.85 -10.00 23.31
N ALA A 173 2.68 -10.76 22.57
CA ALA A 173 3.73 -10.21 21.71
C ALA A 173 3.28 -9.88 20.28
N LEU A 174 2.41 -10.69 19.70
CA LEU A 174 2.03 -10.63 18.28
C LEU A 174 0.58 -10.19 18.09
N GLY A 175 -0.32 -10.54 19.02
CA GLY A 175 -1.75 -10.41 18.81
C GLY A 175 -2.25 -11.35 17.69
N GLY A 176 -3.48 -11.10 17.25
CA GLY A 176 -4.03 -11.71 16.03
C GLY A 176 -5.13 -12.74 16.27
N PRO A 177 -5.95 -12.98 15.23
CA PRO A 177 -7.11 -13.85 15.34
C PRO A 177 -6.75 -15.33 15.47
N GLU A 178 -5.67 -15.81 14.84
CA GLU A 178 -5.24 -17.20 14.91
C GLU A 178 -4.80 -17.58 16.32
N LEU A 179 -4.13 -16.67 17.02
CA LEU A 179 -3.70 -16.92 18.41
C LEU A 179 -4.86 -16.84 19.40
N LEU A 180 -5.87 -15.98 19.16
CA LEU A 180 -7.11 -15.97 19.94
C LEU A 180 -7.87 -17.28 19.78
N SER A 181 -8.00 -17.79 18.54
CA SER A 181 -8.62 -19.08 18.26
C SER A 181 -7.87 -20.23 18.93
N ALA A 182 -6.54 -20.26 18.80
CA ALA A 182 -5.72 -21.29 19.46
C ALA A 182 -5.82 -21.24 20.98
N ARG A 183 -5.93 -20.05 21.58
CA ARG A 183 -6.14 -19.92 23.04
C ARG A 183 -7.51 -20.41 23.46
N ALA A 184 -8.56 -20.10 22.70
CA ALA A 184 -9.89 -20.62 22.93
C ALA A 184 -9.92 -22.17 22.89
N GLU A 185 -9.30 -22.76 21.87
CA GLU A 185 -9.17 -24.22 21.73
C GLU A 185 -8.41 -24.84 22.92
N ALA A 186 -7.27 -24.25 23.31
CA ALA A 186 -6.49 -24.73 24.44
C ALA A 186 -7.25 -24.64 25.78
N ARG A 187 -7.97 -23.52 26.00
CA ARG A 187 -8.82 -23.34 27.23
C ARG A 187 -9.97 -24.33 27.28
N ALA A 188 -10.65 -24.52 26.14
CA ALA A 188 -11.74 -25.50 26.04
C ALA A 188 -11.25 -26.94 26.36
N ALA A 189 -10.08 -27.33 25.80
CA ALA A 189 -9.46 -28.63 26.06
C ALA A 189 -9.06 -28.83 27.55
N LEU A 190 -8.83 -27.74 28.28
CA LEU A 190 -8.53 -27.76 29.73
C LEU A 190 -9.77 -27.57 30.62
N GLY A 191 -10.98 -27.45 30.04
CA GLY A 191 -12.23 -27.25 30.76
C GLY A 191 -12.57 -25.80 31.12
N ASP A 192 -11.73 -24.81 30.74
CA ASP A 192 -12.05 -23.37 30.90
C ASP A 192 -12.98 -22.90 29.79
N LEU A 193 -14.25 -23.29 29.84
CA LEU A 193 -15.25 -22.93 28.84
C LEU A 193 -15.59 -21.45 28.87
N GLY A 194 -15.54 -20.79 30.02
CA GLY A 194 -15.79 -19.34 30.14
C GLY A 194 -14.72 -18.50 29.45
N GLY A 195 -13.45 -18.83 29.70
CA GLY A 195 -12.33 -18.19 29.03
C GLY A 195 -12.31 -18.44 27.51
N ALA A 196 -12.66 -19.65 27.08
CA ALA A 196 -12.79 -19.98 25.67
C ALA A 196 -13.88 -19.13 24.96
N GLN A 197 -15.06 -19.00 25.59
CA GLN A 197 -16.14 -18.16 25.04
C GLN A 197 -15.75 -16.67 24.95
N ALA A 198 -15.05 -16.15 25.96
CA ALA A 198 -14.57 -14.75 25.93
C ALA A 198 -13.58 -14.49 24.80
N ASP A 199 -12.70 -15.46 24.50
CA ASP A 199 -11.77 -15.38 23.37
C ASP A 199 -12.52 -15.46 22.03
N LEU A 200 -13.48 -16.36 21.89
CA LEU A 200 -14.32 -16.48 20.68
C LEU A 200 -15.17 -15.23 20.45
N HIS A 201 -15.73 -14.63 21.51
CA HIS A 201 -16.43 -13.35 21.43
C HIS A 201 -15.50 -12.25 20.88
N THR A 202 -14.31 -12.12 21.47
CA THR A 202 -13.30 -11.15 21.03
C THR A 202 -12.91 -11.38 19.57
N LEU A 203 -12.71 -12.63 19.17
CA LEU A 203 -12.38 -13.04 17.80
C LEU A 203 -13.48 -12.61 16.81
N MET A 204 -14.73 -12.92 17.14
CA MET A 204 -15.88 -12.62 16.27
C MET A 204 -16.13 -11.12 16.15
N VAL A 205 -15.94 -10.33 17.20
CA VAL A 205 -16.21 -8.89 17.19
C VAL A 205 -15.05 -8.11 16.54
N ARG A 206 -13.79 -8.42 16.91
CA ARG A 206 -12.63 -7.64 16.44
C ARG A 206 -12.10 -8.08 15.09
N TYR A 207 -12.29 -9.36 14.72
CA TYR A 207 -11.72 -9.96 13.50
C TYR A 207 -12.76 -10.73 12.67
N PRO A 208 -13.94 -10.17 12.40
CA PRO A 208 -15.08 -10.91 11.84
C PRO A 208 -14.79 -11.56 10.49
N ARG A 209 -13.79 -11.05 9.74
CA ARG A 209 -13.37 -11.54 8.41
C ARG A 209 -12.16 -12.46 8.43
N SER A 210 -11.57 -12.72 9.59
CA SER A 210 -10.47 -13.69 9.68
C SER A 210 -10.98 -15.11 9.43
N GLN A 211 -10.13 -15.95 8.85
CA GLN A 211 -10.48 -17.37 8.66
C GLN A 211 -10.80 -18.04 10.01
N ALA A 212 -10.02 -17.71 11.05
CA ALA A 212 -10.25 -18.20 12.40
C ALA A 212 -11.66 -17.87 12.93
N ALA A 213 -12.18 -16.65 12.68
CA ALA A 213 -13.53 -16.28 13.09
C ALA A 213 -14.61 -17.00 12.26
N ILE A 214 -14.36 -17.22 10.98
CA ILE A 214 -15.28 -17.96 10.07
C ILE A 214 -15.35 -19.44 10.48
N ASP A 215 -14.22 -20.06 10.77
CA ASP A 215 -14.12 -21.46 11.19
C ASP A 215 -14.80 -21.64 12.57
N ALA A 216 -14.50 -20.76 13.53
CA ALA A 216 -15.14 -20.77 14.85
C ALA A 216 -16.67 -20.61 14.79
N ASP A 217 -17.17 -19.70 13.93
CA ASP A 217 -18.62 -19.52 13.72
C ASP A 217 -19.26 -20.77 13.05
N ALA A 218 -18.53 -21.47 12.16
CA ALA A 218 -19.00 -22.71 11.55
C ALA A 218 -19.05 -23.87 12.55
N GLU A 219 -18.01 -24.04 13.38
CA GLU A 219 -17.94 -25.08 14.41
C GLU A 219 -19.03 -24.90 15.47
N LEU A 220 -19.24 -23.69 15.97
CA LEU A 220 -20.29 -23.39 16.93
C LEU A 220 -21.69 -23.69 16.41
N ARG A 221 -21.92 -23.52 15.11
CA ARG A 221 -23.19 -23.88 14.46
C ARG A 221 -23.43 -25.38 14.34
N GLY A 222 -22.36 -26.15 14.21
CA GLY A 222 -22.41 -27.63 14.09
C GLY A 222 -22.38 -28.38 15.42
N SER A 223 -22.18 -27.69 16.54
CA SER A 223 -22.00 -28.28 17.87
C SER A 223 -23.16 -27.97 18.82
N SER A 224 -23.28 -28.75 19.89
CA SER A 224 -24.18 -28.47 21.02
C SER A 224 -23.62 -27.42 22.00
N ALA A 225 -22.47 -26.83 21.69
CA ALA A 225 -21.86 -25.78 22.48
C ALA A 225 -22.73 -24.50 22.48
N PRO A 226 -22.82 -23.76 23.60
CA PRO A 226 -23.59 -22.54 23.63
C PRO A 226 -23.02 -21.52 22.61
N ALA A 227 -23.92 -20.96 21.80
CA ALA A 227 -23.56 -19.93 20.82
C ALA A 227 -22.95 -18.71 21.52
N VAL A 228 -21.93 -18.10 20.94
CA VAL A 228 -21.42 -16.81 21.43
C VAL A 228 -22.47 -15.74 21.26
N ALA A 229 -22.93 -15.17 22.40
CA ALA A 229 -23.93 -14.13 22.40
C ALA A 229 -23.34 -12.81 21.95
N LEU A 230 -23.78 -12.30 20.79
CA LEU A 230 -23.43 -10.95 20.31
C LEU A 230 -24.62 -10.02 20.51
N THR A 231 -24.37 -8.80 20.93
CA THR A 231 -25.37 -7.72 21.00
C THR A 231 -25.78 -7.27 19.59
N LEU A 232 -26.88 -6.53 19.48
CA LEU A 232 -27.31 -5.95 18.21
C LEU A 232 -26.24 -5.02 17.63
N ASP A 233 -25.65 -4.14 18.45
CA ASP A 233 -24.64 -3.18 18.01
C ASP A 233 -23.40 -3.88 17.44
N GLU A 234 -22.93 -4.95 18.09
CA GLU A 234 -21.82 -5.75 17.60
C GLU A 234 -22.14 -6.43 16.26
N ARG A 235 -23.36 -6.94 16.10
CA ARG A 235 -23.82 -7.52 14.83
C ARG A 235 -23.92 -6.47 13.72
N LEU A 236 -24.44 -5.28 14.01
CA LEU A 236 -24.50 -4.18 13.05
C LEU A 236 -23.09 -3.69 12.67
N GLN A 237 -22.18 -3.64 13.65
CA GLN A 237 -20.78 -3.31 13.37
C GLN A 237 -20.11 -4.36 12.45
N ARG A 238 -20.30 -5.65 12.74
CA ARG A 238 -19.83 -6.76 11.88
C ARG A 238 -20.42 -6.65 10.48
N THR A 239 -21.71 -6.39 10.38
CA THR A 239 -22.40 -6.20 9.08
C THR A 239 -21.75 -5.10 8.25
N ARG A 240 -21.42 -3.95 8.88
CA ARG A 240 -20.70 -2.85 8.19
C ARG A 240 -19.33 -3.31 7.68
N VAL A 241 -18.57 -4.05 8.50
CA VAL A 241 -17.27 -4.61 8.09
C VAL A 241 -17.40 -5.54 6.88
N PHE A 242 -18.46 -6.36 6.81
CA PHE A 242 -18.71 -7.23 5.66
C PHE A 242 -19.13 -6.43 4.42
N LEU A 243 -19.98 -5.41 4.57
CA LEU A 243 -20.40 -4.53 3.47
C LEU A 243 -19.23 -3.75 2.89
N ASP A 244 -18.39 -3.15 3.73
CA ASP A 244 -17.19 -2.41 3.32
C ASP A 244 -16.20 -3.31 2.56
N ALA A 245 -16.24 -4.61 2.83
CA ALA A 245 -15.41 -5.61 2.18
C ALA A 245 -16.03 -6.21 0.91
N GLY A 246 -17.27 -5.84 0.56
CA GLY A 246 -18.00 -6.42 -0.56
C GLY A 246 -18.62 -7.79 -0.30
N ASP A 247 -18.60 -8.27 0.96
CA ASP A 247 -19.13 -9.57 1.35
C ASP A 247 -20.65 -9.50 1.69
N ALA A 248 -21.43 -8.92 0.77
CA ALA A 248 -22.85 -8.57 0.99
C ALA A 248 -23.75 -9.76 1.38
N LYS A 249 -23.47 -10.98 0.89
CA LYS A 249 -24.21 -12.18 1.28
C LYS A 249 -24.00 -12.52 2.76
N VAL A 250 -22.75 -12.37 3.26
CA VAL A 250 -22.44 -12.59 4.67
C VAL A 250 -23.09 -11.52 5.54
N ALA A 251 -23.09 -10.27 5.08
CA ALA A 251 -23.76 -9.17 5.73
C ALA A 251 -25.27 -9.44 5.91
N LEU A 252 -25.96 -9.93 4.88
CA LEU A 252 -27.39 -10.32 4.97
C LEU A 252 -27.61 -11.42 6.00
N ALA A 253 -26.80 -12.48 5.95
CA ALA A 253 -26.91 -13.57 6.91
C ALA A 253 -26.71 -13.11 8.39
N GLU A 254 -25.86 -12.10 8.60
CA GLU A 254 -25.64 -11.52 9.93
C GLU A 254 -26.87 -10.71 10.41
N LEU A 255 -27.54 -9.98 9.49
CA LEU A 255 -28.77 -9.26 9.78
C LEU A 255 -29.93 -10.22 10.07
N ASP A 256 -30.09 -11.29 9.29
CA ASP A 256 -31.11 -12.33 9.50
C ASP A 256 -30.95 -13.00 10.88
N ARG A 257 -29.71 -13.27 11.29
CA ARG A 257 -29.42 -13.78 12.65
C ARG A 257 -29.82 -12.78 13.73
N SER A 258 -29.68 -11.48 13.50
CA SER A 258 -30.07 -10.45 14.46
C SER A 258 -31.58 -10.50 14.73
N GLU A 259 -32.38 -10.72 13.68
CA GLU A 259 -33.85 -10.87 13.78
C GLU A 259 -34.23 -12.22 14.41
N THR A 260 -33.65 -13.34 13.94
CA THR A 260 -33.93 -14.68 14.43
C THR A 260 -33.62 -14.80 15.93
N ASN A 261 -32.56 -14.14 16.40
CA ASN A 261 -32.17 -14.12 17.82
C ASN A 261 -33.00 -13.12 18.66
N GLY A 262 -34.01 -12.46 18.09
CA GLY A 262 -34.89 -11.52 18.82
C GLY A 262 -34.15 -10.25 19.30
N LEU A 263 -33.09 -9.85 18.66
CA LEU A 263 -32.30 -8.65 19.01
C LEU A 263 -32.94 -7.36 18.49
N VAL A 264 -33.77 -7.45 17.45
CA VAL A 264 -34.44 -6.31 16.79
C VAL A 264 -35.78 -6.06 17.50
N ARG A 265 -35.78 -5.28 18.58
CA ARG A 265 -36.94 -5.15 19.47
C ARG A 265 -37.76 -3.87 19.29
N ASP A 266 -37.14 -2.79 18.83
CA ASP A 266 -37.76 -1.47 18.72
C ASP A 266 -37.72 -0.95 17.26
N PRO A 267 -38.53 0.07 16.92
CA PRO A 267 -38.60 0.62 15.56
C PRO A 267 -37.26 1.21 15.07
N GLY A 268 -36.43 1.76 15.98
CA GLY A 268 -35.12 2.31 15.62
C GLY A 268 -34.14 1.21 15.22
N ALA A 269 -34.09 0.12 15.99
CA ALA A 269 -33.30 -1.07 15.66
C ALA A 269 -33.73 -1.67 14.29
N ARG A 270 -35.06 -1.75 14.05
CA ARG A 270 -35.59 -2.25 12.79
C ARG A 270 -35.16 -1.37 11.62
N ALA A 271 -35.23 -0.05 11.78
CA ALA A 271 -34.79 0.89 10.74
C ALA A 271 -33.28 0.78 10.44
N GLN A 272 -32.43 0.61 11.47
CA GLN A 272 -30.99 0.43 11.27
C GLN A 272 -30.67 -0.88 10.53
N VAL A 273 -31.31 -1.99 10.90
CA VAL A 273 -31.19 -3.28 10.21
C VAL A 273 -31.62 -3.14 8.75
N ALA A 274 -32.76 -2.50 8.51
CA ALA A 274 -33.29 -2.28 7.16
C ALA A 274 -32.34 -1.43 6.30
N LEU A 275 -31.73 -0.40 6.87
CA LEU A 275 -30.73 0.44 6.16
C LEU A 275 -29.53 -0.37 5.67
N LEU A 276 -28.93 -1.19 6.54
CA LEU A 276 -27.81 -2.04 6.17
C LEU A 276 -28.22 -3.15 5.18
N ARG A 277 -29.44 -3.68 5.34
CA ARG A 277 -30.01 -4.67 4.41
C ARG A 277 -30.16 -4.08 3.00
N ALA A 278 -30.65 -2.84 2.88
CA ALA A 278 -30.73 -2.13 1.62
C ALA A 278 -29.37 -1.98 0.94
N GLN A 279 -28.34 -1.60 1.70
CA GLN A 279 -26.96 -1.50 1.18
C GLN A 279 -26.46 -2.85 0.66
N ALA A 280 -26.75 -3.94 1.38
CA ALA A 280 -26.38 -5.29 0.97
C ALA A 280 -27.12 -5.71 -0.32
N PHE A 281 -28.42 -5.43 -0.43
CA PHE A 281 -29.20 -5.74 -1.62
C PHE A 281 -28.70 -4.96 -2.84
N PHE A 282 -28.37 -3.68 -2.70
CA PHE A 282 -27.76 -2.91 -3.79
C PHE A 282 -26.40 -3.49 -4.24
N ALA A 283 -25.58 -3.95 -3.31
CA ALA A 283 -24.32 -4.61 -3.63
C ALA A 283 -24.52 -5.93 -4.39
N LEU A 284 -25.67 -6.59 -4.20
CA LEU A 284 -26.07 -7.82 -4.90
C LEU A 284 -26.92 -7.59 -6.16
N ASN A 285 -27.11 -6.33 -6.59
CA ASN A 285 -27.98 -5.93 -7.69
C ASN A 285 -29.47 -6.33 -7.52
N ARG A 286 -29.93 -6.47 -6.28
CA ARG A 286 -31.33 -6.73 -5.91
C ARG A 286 -32.03 -5.40 -5.61
N ALA A 287 -32.38 -4.65 -6.65
CA ALA A 287 -32.84 -3.26 -6.51
C ALA A 287 -34.22 -3.16 -5.83
N GLU A 288 -35.15 -4.05 -6.13
CA GLU A 288 -36.51 -4.06 -5.54
C GLU A 288 -36.46 -4.30 -4.05
N ASP A 289 -35.76 -5.36 -3.62
CA ASP A 289 -35.57 -5.66 -2.19
C ASP A 289 -34.86 -4.51 -1.44
N ALA A 290 -33.94 -3.82 -2.11
CA ALA A 290 -33.24 -2.68 -1.53
C ALA A 290 -34.20 -1.48 -1.30
N GLU A 291 -35.10 -1.21 -2.27
CA GLU A 291 -36.07 -0.15 -2.14
C GLU A 291 -37.09 -0.43 -1.04
N ASP A 292 -37.55 -1.68 -0.90
CA ASP A 292 -38.45 -2.11 0.18
C ASP A 292 -37.73 -1.91 1.56
N ALA A 293 -36.50 -2.32 1.66
CA ALA A 293 -35.72 -2.12 2.87
C ALA A 293 -35.47 -0.62 3.17
N LEU A 294 -35.22 0.21 2.16
CA LEU A 294 -35.11 1.68 2.34
C LEU A 294 -36.43 2.30 2.80
N ALA A 295 -37.61 1.80 2.34
CA ALA A 295 -38.87 2.28 2.82
C ALA A 295 -39.05 2.04 4.34
N VAL A 296 -38.65 0.88 4.84
CA VAL A 296 -38.64 0.57 6.28
C VAL A 296 -37.66 1.47 7.03
N ALA A 297 -36.46 1.69 6.49
CA ALA A 297 -35.45 2.54 7.12
C ALA A 297 -35.88 4.02 7.17
N ALA A 298 -36.56 4.50 6.14
CA ALA A 298 -37.09 5.88 6.04
C ALA A 298 -38.23 6.17 7.03
N ALA A 299 -38.91 5.15 7.55
CA ALA A 299 -39.90 5.26 8.61
C ALA A 299 -39.30 5.32 10.02
N GLY A 300 -37.99 5.21 10.14
CA GLY A 300 -37.28 5.21 11.41
C GLY A 300 -36.93 6.61 11.94
N PRO A 301 -36.03 6.68 12.95
CA PRO A 301 -35.55 7.94 13.50
C PRO A 301 -34.94 8.87 12.42
N PRO A 302 -34.99 10.21 12.61
CA PRO A 302 -34.56 11.20 11.61
C PRO A 302 -33.20 10.93 11.00
N ALA A 303 -32.20 10.59 11.82
CA ALA A 303 -30.83 10.27 11.34
C ALA A 303 -30.83 9.06 10.38
N THR A 304 -31.56 7.98 10.71
CA THR A 304 -31.64 6.77 9.88
C THR A 304 -32.45 7.02 8.61
N ALA A 305 -33.55 7.79 8.72
CA ALA A 305 -34.39 8.18 7.58
C ALA A 305 -33.60 9.03 6.58
N ALA A 306 -32.84 10.01 7.07
CA ALA A 306 -31.99 10.86 6.25
C ALA A 306 -30.89 10.05 5.52
N GLU A 307 -30.24 9.12 6.23
CA GLU A 307 -29.21 8.25 5.62
C GLU A 307 -29.83 7.28 4.60
N ALA A 308 -31.04 6.76 4.83
CA ALA A 308 -31.75 5.93 3.84
C ALA A 308 -31.99 6.69 2.55
N MET A 309 -32.44 7.95 2.64
CA MET A 309 -32.61 8.81 1.47
C MET A 309 -31.29 9.13 0.78
N LEU A 310 -30.21 9.31 1.55
CA LEU A 310 -28.87 9.55 1.00
C LEU A 310 -28.33 8.31 0.26
N VAL A 311 -28.55 7.11 0.80
CA VAL A 311 -28.20 5.84 0.11
C VAL A 311 -28.95 5.75 -1.24
N ARG A 312 -30.24 6.12 -1.28
CA ARG A 312 -31.01 6.17 -2.53
C ARG A 312 -30.46 7.20 -3.49
N ALA A 313 -30.13 8.41 -3.03
CA ALA A 313 -29.52 9.45 -3.86
C ALA A 313 -28.18 9.02 -4.46
N ARG A 314 -27.29 8.40 -3.66
CA ARG A 314 -26.03 7.84 -4.15
C ARG A 314 -26.23 6.72 -5.18
N ARG A 315 -27.29 5.90 -5.04
CA ARG A 315 -27.63 4.87 -6.03
C ARG A 315 -28.08 5.50 -7.35
N LEU A 316 -28.92 6.52 -7.30
CA LEU A 316 -29.37 7.27 -8.50
C LEU A 316 -28.17 7.87 -9.25
N LEU A 317 -27.19 8.43 -8.52
CA LEU A 317 -25.94 8.93 -9.13
C LEU A 317 -25.16 7.83 -9.84
N LYS A 318 -25.09 6.62 -9.27
CA LYS A 318 -24.43 5.46 -9.92
C LYS A 318 -25.16 4.99 -11.18
N LEU A 319 -26.45 5.27 -11.28
CA LEU A 319 -27.29 4.94 -12.44
C LEU A 319 -27.35 6.07 -13.47
N ASP A 320 -26.56 7.14 -13.28
CA ASP A 320 -26.55 8.36 -14.12
C ASP A 320 -27.90 9.11 -14.11
N GLU A 321 -28.77 8.85 -13.11
CA GLU A 321 -30.08 9.51 -12.93
C GLU A 321 -29.92 10.80 -12.10
N HIS A 322 -29.17 11.76 -12.63
CA HIS A 322 -28.75 12.96 -11.92
C HIS A 322 -29.91 13.82 -11.44
N THR A 323 -30.93 14.02 -12.25
CA THR A 323 -32.11 14.85 -11.90
C THR A 323 -32.82 14.33 -10.64
N LYS A 324 -33.10 13.02 -10.61
CA LYS A 324 -33.75 12.39 -9.45
C LYS A 324 -32.84 12.40 -8.20
N ALA A 325 -31.52 12.24 -8.39
CA ALA A 325 -30.56 12.33 -7.28
C ALA A 325 -30.55 13.72 -6.66
N ILE A 326 -30.54 14.79 -7.49
CA ILE A 326 -30.60 16.18 -7.03
C ILE A 326 -31.88 16.46 -6.25
N GLU A 327 -33.03 16.02 -6.74
CA GLU A 327 -34.31 16.15 -6.03
C GLU A 327 -34.28 15.51 -4.64
N ARG A 328 -33.72 14.31 -4.52
CA ARG A 328 -33.55 13.63 -3.22
C ARG A 328 -32.57 14.35 -2.30
N LEU A 329 -31.46 14.84 -2.82
CA LEU A 329 -30.49 15.62 -2.04
C LEU A 329 -31.09 16.94 -1.53
N GLN A 330 -31.92 17.63 -2.36
CA GLN A 330 -32.64 18.83 -1.95
C GLN A 330 -33.69 18.55 -0.85
N GLU A 331 -34.37 17.41 -0.96
CA GLU A 331 -35.33 16.97 0.06
C GLU A 331 -34.61 16.69 1.39
N ILE A 332 -33.43 16.01 1.38
CA ILE A 332 -32.60 15.76 2.58
C ILE A 332 -32.18 17.08 3.23
N SER A 333 -31.62 18.00 2.43
CA SER A 333 -31.16 19.30 2.91
C SER A 333 -32.26 20.10 3.60
N LYS A 334 -33.49 20.03 3.06
CA LYS A 334 -34.66 20.78 3.58
C LYS A 334 -35.29 20.08 4.81
N LYS A 335 -35.50 18.78 4.75
CA LYS A 335 -36.29 18.01 5.72
C LYS A 335 -35.49 17.59 6.96
N PHE A 336 -34.19 17.36 6.79
CA PHE A 336 -33.30 16.81 7.82
C PHE A 336 -32.15 17.75 8.18
N ALA A 337 -32.41 19.07 8.19
CA ALA A 337 -31.44 20.07 8.59
C ALA A 337 -30.86 19.74 9.99
N GLY A 338 -29.54 19.70 10.12
CA GLY A 338 -28.83 19.31 11.35
C GLY A 338 -28.42 17.85 11.42
N GLU A 339 -28.97 16.95 10.59
CA GLU A 339 -28.51 15.57 10.51
C GLU A 339 -27.21 15.47 9.63
N PRO A 340 -26.31 14.51 9.91
CA PRO A 340 -25.09 14.35 9.11
C PRO A 340 -25.34 14.15 7.62
N ALA A 341 -26.44 13.49 7.25
CA ALA A 341 -26.82 13.30 5.84
C ALA A 341 -27.16 14.61 5.13
N SER A 342 -27.62 15.64 5.85
CA SER A 342 -27.90 16.98 5.28
C SER A 342 -26.59 17.70 4.92
N GLU A 343 -25.56 17.58 5.75
CA GLU A 343 -24.22 18.13 5.42
C GLU A 343 -23.70 17.52 4.11
N GLU A 344 -23.81 16.20 3.97
CA GLU A 344 -23.35 15.52 2.76
C GLU A 344 -24.22 15.89 1.54
N ALA A 345 -25.53 16.01 1.71
CA ALA A 345 -26.45 16.42 0.65
C ALA A 345 -26.14 17.83 0.13
N ASP A 346 -25.95 18.80 1.02
CA ASP A 346 -25.59 20.20 0.65
C ASP A 346 -24.27 20.26 -0.10
N TYR A 347 -23.26 19.49 0.32
CA TYR A 347 -21.99 19.40 -0.38
C TYR A 347 -22.15 18.79 -1.80
N PHE A 348 -22.88 17.69 -1.92
CA PHE A 348 -23.10 17.04 -3.21
C PHE A 348 -23.91 17.91 -4.18
N LEU A 349 -24.87 18.69 -3.72
CA LEU A 349 -25.61 19.62 -4.58
C LEU A 349 -24.68 20.62 -5.26
N GLY A 350 -23.77 21.25 -4.51
CA GLY A 350 -22.78 22.14 -5.09
C GLY A 350 -21.79 21.46 -6.01
N TRP A 351 -21.33 20.26 -5.62
CA TRP A 351 -20.38 19.49 -6.42
C TRP A 351 -21.01 18.96 -7.73
N LEU A 352 -22.25 18.46 -7.70
CA LEU A 352 -22.98 18.01 -8.90
C LEU A 352 -23.24 19.16 -9.87
N ALA A 353 -23.65 20.32 -9.36
CA ALA A 353 -23.81 21.51 -10.19
C ALA A 353 -22.50 21.87 -10.93
N LEU A 354 -21.34 21.72 -10.26
CA LEU A 354 -20.03 21.94 -10.88
C LEU A 354 -19.76 20.90 -11.99
N GLN A 355 -20.09 19.63 -11.78
CA GLN A 355 -19.93 18.56 -12.78
C GLN A 355 -20.83 18.78 -14.01
N GLU A 356 -22.06 19.21 -13.78
CA GLU A 356 -23.03 19.52 -14.84
C GLU A 356 -22.72 20.85 -15.58
N GLY A 357 -21.68 21.58 -15.19
CA GLY A 357 -21.33 22.86 -15.80
C GLY A 357 -22.25 24.02 -15.41
N LYS A 358 -23.11 23.85 -14.40
CA LYS A 358 -23.95 24.91 -13.80
C LYS A 358 -23.14 25.76 -12.83
N LEU A 359 -22.14 26.48 -13.38
CA LEU A 359 -21.01 27.03 -12.63
C LEU A 359 -21.43 28.06 -11.58
N GLN A 360 -22.39 28.94 -11.89
CA GLN A 360 -22.90 29.93 -10.95
C GLN A 360 -23.66 29.26 -9.79
N VAL A 361 -24.54 28.29 -10.11
CA VAL A 361 -25.28 27.51 -9.11
C VAL A 361 -24.31 26.75 -8.19
N ALA A 362 -23.24 26.16 -8.76
CA ALA A 362 -22.21 25.44 -8.00
C ALA A 362 -21.51 26.39 -7.01
N ALA A 363 -21.11 27.59 -7.45
CA ALA A 363 -20.43 28.54 -6.60
C ALA A 363 -21.31 28.99 -5.41
N GLU A 364 -22.58 29.30 -5.68
CA GLU A 364 -23.55 29.71 -4.66
C GLU A 364 -23.88 28.58 -3.67
N ALA A 365 -24.09 27.35 -4.17
CA ALA A 365 -24.35 26.19 -3.33
C ALA A 365 -23.18 25.84 -2.41
N LEU A 366 -21.94 25.89 -2.92
CA LEU A 366 -20.73 25.64 -2.13
C LEU A 366 -20.46 26.73 -1.10
N GLU A 367 -20.74 28.00 -1.42
CA GLU A 367 -20.69 29.09 -0.45
C GLU A 367 -21.75 28.94 0.65
N SER A 368 -22.96 28.55 0.27
CA SER A 368 -24.03 28.22 1.22
C SER A 368 -23.65 27.06 2.14
N PHE A 369 -23.02 26.02 1.60
CA PHE A 369 -22.50 24.89 2.38
C PHE A 369 -21.49 25.37 3.45
N GLU A 370 -20.52 26.20 3.06
CA GLU A 370 -19.51 26.71 3.99
C GLU A 370 -20.14 27.52 5.16
N LYS A 371 -21.25 28.23 4.89
CA LYS A 371 -22.00 29.02 5.88
C LYS A 371 -22.87 28.15 6.78
N LYS A 372 -23.57 27.14 6.22
CA LYS A 372 -24.48 26.26 6.95
C LYS A 372 -23.75 25.25 7.83
N HIS A 373 -22.56 24.78 7.41
CA HIS A 373 -21.80 23.72 8.08
C HIS A 373 -20.43 24.22 8.53
N PRO A 374 -20.35 25.16 9.51
CA PRO A 374 -19.10 25.79 9.92
C PRO A 374 -18.08 24.84 10.57
N GLU A 375 -18.53 23.66 11.04
CA GLU A 375 -17.66 22.64 11.64
C GLU A 375 -17.31 21.51 10.67
N SER A 376 -17.81 21.53 9.43
CA SER A 376 -17.54 20.50 8.44
C SER A 376 -16.04 20.39 8.10
N ARG A 377 -15.56 19.15 8.01
CA ARG A 377 -14.20 18.86 7.53
C ARG A 377 -14.01 19.05 6.03
N ARG A 378 -15.11 19.32 5.28
CA ARG A 378 -15.09 19.49 3.81
C ARG A 378 -15.08 20.97 3.39
N ARG A 379 -14.99 21.93 4.31
CA ARG A 379 -15.05 23.37 4.00
C ARG A 379 -13.91 23.83 3.09
N ASP A 380 -12.69 23.38 3.34
CA ASP A 380 -11.56 23.70 2.48
C ASP A 380 -11.72 23.15 1.05
N GLU A 381 -12.30 21.96 0.92
CA GLU A 381 -12.63 21.36 -0.37
C GLU A 381 -13.78 22.12 -1.06
N ALA A 382 -14.81 22.48 -0.32
CA ALA A 382 -15.92 23.30 -0.84
C ALA A 382 -15.45 24.68 -1.32
N CYS A 383 -14.60 25.35 -0.54
CA CYS A 383 -13.96 26.61 -0.91
C CYS A 383 -13.14 26.49 -2.19
N PHE A 384 -12.37 25.39 -2.34
CA PHE A 384 -11.61 25.14 -3.55
C PHE A 384 -12.54 24.92 -4.77
N PHE A 385 -13.58 24.11 -4.65
CA PHE A 385 -14.51 23.85 -5.77
C PHE A 385 -15.35 25.10 -6.11
N ARG A 386 -15.68 25.95 -5.15
CA ARG A 386 -16.24 27.27 -5.40
C ARG A 386 -15.29 28.11 -6.27
N ALA A 387 -14.02 28.16 -5.93
CA ALA A 387 -13.02 28.82 -6.74
C ALA A 387 -12.91 28.21 -8.15
N LEU A 388 -12.92 26.88 -8.25
CA LEU A 388 -12.86 26.18 -9.54
C LEU A 388 -14.08 26.49 -10.42
N ALA A 389 -15.27 26.59 -9.82
CA ALA A 389 -16.49 27.02 -10.53
C ALA A 389 -16.31 28.45 -11.11
N GLN A 390 -15.75 29.38 -10.32
CA GLN A 390 -15.51 30.75 -10.77
C GLN A 390 -14.42 30.80 -11.86
N ILE A 391 -13.35 29.98 -11.77
CA ILE A 391 -12.33 29.86 -12.82
C ILE A 391 -12.98 29.37 -14.13
N ARG A 392 -13.78 28.33 -14.10
CA ARG A 392 -14.46 27.81 -15.29
C ARG A 392 -15.46 28.80 -15.88
N ASN A 393 -16.04 29.68 -15.03
CA ASN A 393 -16.98 30.74 -15.45
C ASN A 393 -16.29 32.01 -15.94
N GLY A 394 -14.94 32.10 -15.85
CA GLY A 394 -14.20 33.29 -16.25
C GLY A 394 -14.22 34.44 -15.22
N ASN A 395 -14.73 34.21 -14.02
CA ASN A 395 -14.85 35.20 -12.95
C ASN A 395 -13.55 35.28 -12.13
N TRP A 396 -12.51 35.84 -12.72
CA TRP A 396 -11.14 35.80 -12.16
C TRP A 396 -11.02 36.45 -10.79
N ALA A 397 -11.72 37.55 -10.52
CA ALA A 397 -11.69 38.26 -9.23
C ALA A 397 -12.29 37.41 -8.11
N GLU A 398 -13.44 36.77 -8.35
CA GLU A 398 -14.10 35.89 -7.39
C GLU A 398 -13.28 34.61 -7.15
N ALA A 399 -12.68 34.07 -8.20
CA ALA A 399 -11.80 32.93 -8.09
C ALA A 399 -10.57 33.23 -7.20
N ASP A 400 -9.87 34.37 -7.42
CA ASP A 400 -8.73 34.77 -6.59
C ASP A 400 -9.16 34.99 -5.14
N ARG A 401 -10.34 35.59 -4.92
CA ARG A 401 -10.88 35.84 -3.57
C ARG A 401 -11.09 34.51 -2.82
N ALA A 402 -11.75 33.52 -3.45
CA ALA A 402 -12.00 32.23 -2.85
C ALA A 402 -10.70 31.45 -2.58
N LEU A 403 -9.73 31.49 -3.51
CA LEU A 403 -8.42 30.86 -3.31
C LEU A 403 -7.59 31.52 -2.22
N ARG A 404 -7.70 32.84 -2.04
CA ARG A 404 -7.08 33.57 -0.94
C ARG A 404 -7.71 33.20 0.39
N GLU A 405 -9.04 33.17 0.44
CA GLU A 405 -9.79 32.73 1.61
C GLU A 405 -9.36 31.31 2.04
N LEU A 406 -9.19 30.37 1.11
CA LEU A 406 -8.69 29.03 1.40
C LEU A 406 -7.30 29.08 2.07
N GLN A 407 -6.38 29.89 1.55
CA GLN A 407 -5.02 30.00 2.10
C GLN A 407 -5.01 30.62 3.51
N ASP A 408 -5.87 31.61 3.74
CA ASP A 408 -5.88 32.38 5.00
C ASP A 408 -6.64 31.61 6.10
N ARG A 409 -7.84 31.09 5.80
CA ARG A 409 -8.70 30.41 6.78
C ARG A 409 -8.31 28.95 7.00
N TYR A 410 -7.79 28.28 5.96
CA TYR A 410 -7.44 26.87 6.00
C TYR A 410 -5.94 26.65 5.75
N SER A 411 -5.10 27.43 6.40
CA SER A 411 -3.64 27.44 6.18
C SER A 411 -2.93 26.09 6.41
N ARG A 412 -3.57 25.18 7.15
CA ARG A 412 -3.08 23.79 7.38
C ARG A 412 -3.66 22.77 6.41
N SER A 413 -4.52 23.18 5.49
CA SER A 413 -5.10 22.28 4.49
C SER A 413 -4.04 21.79 3.50
N ASN A 414 -4.16 20.53 3.12
CA ASN A 414 -3.37 19.94 2.04
C ASN A 414 -3.68 20.56 0.67
N LEU A 415 -4.72 21.38 0.55
CA LEU A 415 -5.09 22.10 -0.66
C LEU A 415 -4.36 23.43 -0.84
N VAL A 416 -3.57 23.89 0.13
CA VAL A 416 -2.82 25.15 0.04
C VAL A 416 -1.86 25.20 -1.17
N PRO A 417 -1.05 24.17 -1.48
CA PRO A 417 -0.23 24.17 -2.70
C PRO A 417 -1.05 24.32 -3.99
N GLN A 418 -2.20 23.64 -4.03
CA GLN A 418 -3.18 23.70 -5.12
C GLN A 418 -3.76 25.12 -5.25
N ALA A 419 -4.21 25.72 -4.15
CA ALA A 419 -4.75 27.08 -4.14
C ALA A 419 -3.71 28.13 -4.57
N LYS A 420 -2.45 27.99 -4.16
CA LYS A 420 -1.36 28.86 -4.59
C LYS A 420 -1.12 28.78 -6.09
N TYR A 421 -1.04 27.57 -6.66
CA TYR A 421 -0.91 27.39 -8.11
C TYR A 421 -2.08 28.05 -8.86
N TRP A 422 -3.32 27.76 -8.45
CA TRP A 422 -4.49 28.30 -9.13
C TRP A 422 -4.62 29.81 -9.04
N ARG A 423 -4.15 30.45 -7.97
CA ARG A 423 -4.07 31.91 -7.89
C ARG A 423 -3.13 32.49 -8.95
N VAL A 424 -1.96 31.89 -9.11
CA VAL A 424 -1.01 32.27 -10.16
C VAL A 424 -1.61 32.02 -11.56
N ARG A 425 -2.30 30.89 -11.73
CA ARG A 425 -2.96 30.53 -12.99
C ARG A 425 -4.08 31.53 -13.33
N VAL A 426 -4.85 31.97 -12.36
CA VAL A 426 -5.89 33.01 -12.53
C VAL A 426 -5.26 34.33 -13.00
N LYS A 427 -4.12 34.77 -12.45
CA LYS A 427 -3.39 35.95 -12.96
C LYS A 427 -3.01 35.78 -14.44
N GLN A 428 -2.55 34.59 -14.85
CA GLN A 428 -2.22 34.32 -16.25
C GLN A 428 -3.48 34.31 -17.13
N LEU A 429 -4.58 33.70 -16.69
CA LEU A 429 -5.85 33.66 -17.43
C LEU A 429 -6.48 35.07 -17.59
N ALA A 430 -6.22 35.97 -16.66
CA ALA A 430 -6.58 37.38 -16.73
C ALA A 430 -5.64 38.23 -17.63
N GLY A 431 -4.72 37.59 -18.39
CA GLY A 431 -3.83 38.25 -19.33
C GLY A 431 -2.45 38.63 -18.79
N GLY A 432 -2.14 38.32 -17.52
CA GLY A 432 -0.83 38.59 -16.92
C GLY A 432 0.26 37.59 -17.35
N LYS A 433 1.52 37.93 -17.04
CA LYS A 433 2.69 37.06 -17.24
C LYS A 433 3.41 36.83 -15.89
N PRO A 434 2.85 36.01 -14.97
CA PRO A 434 3.35 35.85 -13.60
C PRO A 434 4.53 34.86 -13.54
N LEU A 435 5.68 35.24 -14.15
CA LEU A 435 6.86 34.36 -14.26
C LEU A 435 7.45 34.05 -12.88
N ASP A 436 7.66 35.09 -12.06
CA ASP A 436 8.25 34.94 -10.72
C ASP A 436 7.35 34.11 -9.79
N ASP A 437 6.03 34.37 -9.85
CA ASP A 437 5.07 33.59 -9.07
C ASP A 437 5.11 32.08 -9.43
N TYR A 438 5.21 31.73 -10.74
CA TYR A 438 5.37 30.32 -11.15
C TYR A 438 6.71 29.74 -10.72
N GLN A 439 7.80 30.52 -10.78
CA GLN A 439 9.10 30.09 -10.30
C GLN A 439 9.08 29.83 -8.79
N ASP A 440 8.34 30.62 -8.02
CA ASP A 440 8.15 30.41 -6.58
C ASP A 440 7.34 29.13 -6.29
N ILE A 441 6.26 28.85 -7.06
CA ILE A 441 5.54 27.57 -6.95
C ILE A 441 6.46 26.40 -7.20
N LEU A 442 7.29 26.45 -8.25
CA LEU A 442 8.25 25.42 -8.59
C LEU A 442 9.30 25.21 -7.47
N LYS A 443 9.81 26.29 -6.88
CA LYS A 443 10.77 26.23 -5.76
C LYS A 443 10.14 25.64 -4.48
N LEU A 444 8.90 26.04 -4.16
CA LEU A 444 8.22 25.64 -2.92
C LEU A 444 7.67 24.20 -2.97
N TYR A 445 7.23 23.73 -4.14
CA TYR A 445 6.51 22.47 -4.30
C TYR A 445 7.05 21.62 -5.45
N PRO A 446 8.38 21.43 -5.59
CA PRO A 446 9.00 20.77 -6.74
C PRO A 446 8.58 19.30 -6.91
N GLN A 447 8.12 18.66 -5.83
CA GLN A 447 7.71 17.27 -5.78
C GLN A 447 6.22 17.05 -6.10
N THR A 448 5.48 18.13 -6.43
CA THR A 448 4.04 18.05 -6.62
C THR A 448 3.64 18.23 -8.08
N PHE A 449 2.45 17.81 -8.42
CA PHE A 449 1.82 18.08 -9.71
C PHE A 449 1.82 19.60 -10.03
N TYR A 450 1.61 20.46 -9.04
CA TYR A 450 1.58 21.90 -9.22
C TYR A 450 2.96 22.51 -9.50
N GLY A 451 4.03 21.95 -8.96
CA GLY A 451 5.40 22.29 -9.34
C GLY A 451 5.69 21.94 -10.78
N LEU A 452 5.29 20.76 -11.23
CA LEU A 452 5.40 20.35 -12.62
C LEU A 452 4.58 21.25 -13.56
N LEU A 453 3.32 21.54 -13.20
CA LEU A 453 2.50 22.48 -13.98
C LEU A 453 3.12 23.87 -14.05
N ALA A 454 3.62 24.41 -12.94
CA ALA A 454 4.30 25.71 -12.92
C ALA A 454 5.50 25.74 -13.85
N GLN A 455 6.28 24.66 -13.90
CA GLN A 455 7.40 24.52 -14.82
C GLN A 455 6.96 24.55 -16.29
N GLU A 456 5.89 23.84 -16.65
CA GLU A 456 5.37 23.87 -18.04
C GLU A 456 4.76 25.24 -18.38
N ARG A 457 4.09 25.91 -17.45
CA ARG A 457 3.56 27.29 -17.64
C ARG A 457 4.67 28.30 -17.87
N LEU A 458 5.80 28.20 -17.15
CA LEU A 458 6.99 29.02 -17.41
C LEU A 458 7.49 28.85 -18.85
N ARG A 459 7.56 27.59 -19.33
CA ARG A 459 7.98 27.30 -20.71
C ARG A 459 7.00 27.85 -21.76
N GLU A 460 5.69 27.73 -21.53
CA GLU A 460 4.67 28.31 -22.40
C GLU A 460 4.78 29.84 -22.49
N LEU A 461 5.17 30.49 -21.39
CA LEU A 461 5.40 31.94 -21.36
C LEU A 461 6.76 32.36 -21.92
N GLY A 462 7.54 31.42 -22.46
CA GLY A 462 8.85 31.66 -23.09
C GLY A 462 10.01 31.73 -22.08
N ALA A 463 9.79 31.44 -20.80
CA ALA A 463 10.85 31.41 -19.80
C ALA A 463 11.52 30.02 -19.76
N LYS A 464 12.80 30.01 -19.36
CA LYS A 464 13.54 28.78 -19.07
C LYS A 464 13.47 28.52 -17.56
N PRO A 465 12.74 27.47 -17.09
CA PRO A 465 12.68 27.19 -15.67
C PRO A 465 14.05 26.83 -15.11
N GLU A 466 14.35 27.33 -13.91
CA GLU A 466 15.56 26.94 -13.20
C GLU A 466 15.43 25.48 -12.70
N PRO A 467 16.45 24.62 -12.91
CA PRO A 467 16.43 23.25 -12.41
C PRO A 467 16.47 23.25 -10.88
N ILE A 468 15.53 22.54 -10.28
CA ILE A 468 15.43 22.47 -8.81
C ILE A 468 16.40 21.43 -8.23
N PHE A 469 16.56 20.31 -8.94
CA PHE A 469 17.47 19.23 -8.55
C PHE A 469 18.62 19.21 -9.57
N THR A 470 19.84 19.46 -9.09
CA THR A 470 21.05 19.53 -9.94
C THR A 470 21.89 18.26 -9.88
N GLU A 471 21.72 17.47 -8.81
CA GLU A 471 22.43 16.21 -8.62
C GLU A 471 21.48 15.03 -8.77
N ARG A 472 22.00 13.95 -9.39
CA ARG A 472 21.25 12.68 -9.49
C ARG A 472 21.20 12.00 -8.11
N PRO A 473 20.02 11.47 -7.70
CA PRO A 473 19.92 10.67 -6.50
C PRO A 473 20.88 9.49 -6.49
N HIS A 474 21.61 9.32 -5.40
CA HIS A 474 22.52 8.19 -5.19
C HIS A 474 22.57 7.82 -3.72
N LEU A 475 22.75 6.53 -3.44
CA LEU A 475 22.88 6.07 -2.05
C LEU A 475 24.21 6.51 -1.45
N SER A 476 24.19 7.01 -0.22
CA SER A 476 25.40 7.47 0.48
C SER A 476 26.48 6.39 0.55
N SER A 477 27.70 6.73 0.12
CA SER A 477 28.87 5.83 0.24
C SER A 477 29.41 5.76 1.66
N LYS A 478 29.12 6.74 2.52
CA LYS A 478 29.68 6.93 3.87
C LYS A 478 28.93 6.16 4.98
N VAL A 479 27.96 5.30 4.64
CA VAL A 479 27.20 4.56 5.65
C VAL A 479 28.03 3.42 6.20
N ALA A 480 28.45 3.55 7.46
CA ALA A 480 29.06 2.45 8.23
C ALA A 480 28.02 1.33 8.43
N ALA A 481 28.50 0.08 8.52
CA ALA A 481 27.64 -1.06 8.83
C ALA A 481 27.08 -0.90 10.25
N ALA A 482 25.79 -0.60 10.36
CA ALA A 482 25.12 -0.51 11.65
C ALA A 482 24.97 -1.92 12.25
N PRO A 483 25.49 -2.17 13.48
CA PRO A 483 25.44 -3.50 14.09
C PRO A 483 24.02 -4.06 14.23
N GLU A 484 23.05 -3.20 14.49
CA GLU A 484 21.62 -3.53 14.61
C GLU A 484 21.01 -4.09 13.31
N LEU A 485 21.69 -3.92 12.18
CA LEU A 485 21.26 -4.44 10.88
C LEU A 485 21.99 -5.72 10.46
N ALA A 486 22.82 -6.29 11.33
CA ALA A 486 23.61 -7.48 11.01
C ALA A 486 22.73 -8.67 10.62
N LEU A 487 21.68 -8.95 11.42
CA LEU A 487 20.74 -10.05 11.15
C LEU A 487 19.93 -9.84 9.86
N PRO A 488 19.22 -8.72 9.64
CA PRO A 488 18.55 -8.49 8.36
C PRO A 488 19.46 -8.61 7.14
N ARG A 489 20.67 -8.10 7.20
CA ARG A 489 21.64 -8.23 6.11
C ARG A 489 22.06 -9.68 5.86
N ALA A 490 22.28 -10.45 6.94
CA ALA A 490 22.61 -11.87 6.81
C ALA A 490 21.48 -12.66 6.16
N LEU A 491 20.22 -12.37 6.52
CA LEU A 491 19.03 -12.97 5.91
C LEU A 491 18.93 -12.61 4.43
N ALA A 492 19.03 -11.33 4.06
CA ALA A 492 18.99 -10.89 2.68
C ALA A 492 20.13 -11.51 1.84
N SER A 493 21.35 -11.58 2.37
CA SER A 493 22.48 -12.21 1.69
C SER A 493 22.31 -13.73 1.52
N ALA A 494 21.48 -14.35 2.34
CA ALA A 494 21.06 -15.74 2.19
C ALA A 494 19.84 -15.94 1.29
N GLY A 495 19.30 -14.87 0.66
CA GLY A 495 18.10 -14.93 -0.18
C GLY A 495 16.76 -14.99 0.60
N LEU A 496 16.80 -14.83 1.92
CA LEU A 496 15.64 -14.84 2.81
C LEU A 496 15.07 -13.42 2.96
N TRP A 497 14.57 -12.87 1.86
CA TRP A 497 14.12 -11.47 1.76
C TRP A 497 12.92 -11.15 2.65
N ARG A 498 11.97 -12.07 2.74
CA ARG A 498 10.77 -11.91 3.56
C ARG A 498 11.14 -11.81 5.04
N GLU A 499 11.97 -12.71 5.53
CA GLU A 499 12.44 -12.75 6.91
C GLU A 499 13.28 -11.51 7.24
N SER A 500 14.13 -11.08 6.30
CA SER A 500 14.86 -9.81 6.40
C SER A 500 13.92 -8.63 6.56
N GLY A 501 12.90 -8.53 5.73
CA GLY A 501 11.89 -7.47 5.78
C GLY A 501 11.11 -7.46 7.11
N GLU A 502 10.72 -8.61 7.63
CA GLU A 502 10.03 -8.75 8.92
C GLU A 502 10.89 -8.23 10.09
N GLU A 503 12.18 -8.62 10.12
CA GLU A 503 13.13 -8.15 11.14
C GLU A 503 13.36 -6.64 11.06
N LEU A 504 13.39 -6.07 9.88
CA LEU A 504 13.55 -4.64 9.67
C LEU A 504 12.31 -3.85 10.07
N ARG A 505 11.12 -4.34 9.72
CA ARG A 505 9.85 -3.70 10.12
C ARG A 505 9.74 -3.59 11.64
N ALA A 506 10.13 -4.63 12.37
CA ALA A 506 10.12 -4.61 13.83
C ALA A 506 11.05 -3.55 14.45
N ARG A 507 12.11 -3.15 13.73
CA ARG A 507 13.10 -2.19 14.22
C ARG A 507 12.85 -0.74 13.81
N LEU A 508 12.00 -0.49 12.81
CA LEU A 508 11.75 0.85 12.29
C LEU A 508 11.23 1.84 13.35
N GLY A 509 10.51 1.33 14.36
CA GLY A 509 10.00 2.13 15.47
C GLY A 509 11.09 2.81 16.31
N ALA A 510 12.31 2.27 16.34
CA ALA A 510 13.43 2.79 17.14
C ALA A 510 14.21 3.91 16.42
N VAL A 511 13.93 4.20 15.14
CA VAL A 511 14.64 5.24 14.37
C VAL A 511 13.84 6.53 14.42
N HIS A 512 14.41 7.59 15.03
CA HIS A 512 13.70 8.86 15.28
C HIS A 512 14.39 10.11 14.71
N THR A 513 15.65 10.00 14.24
CA THR A 513 16.40 11.16 13.70
C THR A 513 16.64 11.04 12.19
N PRO A 514 16.74 12.17 11.45
CA PRO A 514 17.05 12.17 10.02
C PRO A 514 18.39 11.51 9.70
N GLU A 515 19.41 11.68 10.54
CA GLU A 515 20.74 11.10 10.35
C GLU A 515 20.71 9.57 10.50
N ALA A 516 20.01 9.07 11.50
CA ALA A 516 19.79 7.63 11.68
C ALA A 516 18.94 7.06 10.54
N ALA A 517 17.90 7.80 10.10
CA ALA A 517 17.06 7.39 8.98
C ALA A 517 17.84 7.31 7.66
N LEU A 518 18.72 8.26 7.38
CA LEU A 518 19.56 8.22 6.19
C LEU A 518 20.53 7.03 6.23
N ARG A 519 21.16 6.76 7.39
CA ARG A 519 22.07 5.65 7.60
C ARG A 519 21.37 4.30 7.45
N VAL A 520 20.30 4.11 8.22
CA VAL A 520 19.52 2.87 8.22
C VAL A 520 18.82 2.67 6.88
N GLY A 521 18.19 3.72 6.33
CA GLY A 521 17.53 3.68 5.03
C GLY A 521 18.47 3.30 3.88
N THR A 522 19.71 3.85 3.88
CA THR A 522 20.74 3.46 2.90
C THR A 522 21.13 1.99 3.02
N ALA A 523 21.28 1.49 4.25
CA ALA A 523 21.60 0.08 4.48
C ALA A 523 20.45 -0.83 4.01
N LEU A 524 19.20 -0.46 4.30
CA LEU A 524 17.99 -1.14 3.82
C LEU A 524 17.92 -1.19 2.30
N ALA A 525 18.08 -0.05 1.63
CA ALA A 525 18.05 0.02 0.18
C ALA A 525 19.12 -0.88 -0.47
N ARG A 526 20.32 -0.96 0.13
CA ARG A 526 21.41 -1.83 -0.35
C ARG A 526 21.09 -3.32 -0.25
N VAL A 527 20.34 -3.73 0.76
CA VAL A 527 19.90 -5.14 0.89
C VAL A 527 18.60 -5.43 0.16
N GLY A 528 18.05 -4.45 -0.56
CA GLY A 528 16.87 -4.66 -1.39
C GLY A 528 15.53 -4.33 -0.73
N GLU A 529 15.54 -3.86 0.52
CA GLU A 529 14.34 -3.52 1.29
C GLU A 529 13.81 -2.12 0.95
N ALA A 530 13.35 -1.95 -0.29
CA ALA A 530 12.91 -0.67 -0.82
C ALA A 530 11.73 -0.08 -0.04
N TRP A 531 10.76 -0.91 0.37
CA TRP A 531 9.61 -0.48 1.16
C TRP A 531 10.03 0.14 2.50
N ALA A 532 10.86 -0.57 3.24
CA ALA A 532 11.30 -0.13 4.55
C ALA A 532 12.16 1.14 4.46
N ALA A 533 13.05 1.22 3.46
CA ALA A 533 13.87 2.39 3.18
C ALA A 533 13.00 3.61 2.82
N TYR A 534 12.04 3.43 1.92
CA TYR A 534 11.09 4.47 1.51
C TYR A 534 10.22 4.96 2.68
N HIS A 535 9.65 4.03 3.46
CA HIS A 535 8.80 4.37 4.60
C HIS A 535 9.57 5.20 5.64
N LEU A 536 10.79 4.81 5.96
CA LEU A 536 11.67 5.54 6.87
C LEU A 536 12.02 6.93 6.32
N ALA A 537 12.37 7.02 5.04
CA ALA A 537 12.68 8.28 4.38
C ALA A 537 11.48 9.22 4.32
N ASN A 538 10.29 8.70 3.98
CA ASN A 538 9.06 9.48 3.92
C ASN A 538 8.69 10.08 5.30
N ARG A 539 8.96 9.34 6.37
CA ARG A 539 8.71 9.78 7.74
C ARG A 539 9.69 10.84 8.24
N LEU A 540 10.98 10.72 7.91
CA LEU A 540 12.05 11.47 8.59
C LEU A 540 12.96 12.30 7.68
N LEU A 541 12.95 12.08 6.34
CA LEU A 541 13.91 12.70 5.43
C LEU A 541 13.28 13.71 4.47
N TRP A 542 11.98 14.01 4.61
CA TRP A 542 11.28 14.93 3.71
C TRP A 542 11.95 16.30 3.60
N GLY A 543 12.31 16.91 4.74
CA GLY A 543 13.01 18.17 4.78
C GLY A 543 14.40 18.12 4.13
N LYS A 544 15.19 17.04 4.40
CA LYS A 544 16.50 16.85 3.76
C LYS A 544 16.37 16.69 2.23
N ALA A 545 15.40 15.94 1.77
CA ALA A 545 15.20 15.67 0.36
C ALA A 545 14.81 16.91 -0.44
N TYR A 546 13.82 17.67 0.04
CA TYR A 546 13.24 18.75 -0.75
C TYR A 546 13.74 20.17 -0.36
N ALA A 547 13.94 20.44 0.92
CA ALA A 547 14.47 21.76 1.34
C ALA A 547 16.00 21.83 1.18
N GLN A 548 16.73 20.74 1.55
CA GLN A 548 18.19 20.70 1.42
C GLN A 548 18.66 20.07 0.10
N LYS A 549 17.73 19.49 -0.70
CA LYS A 549 18.02 18.83 -1.99
C LYS A 549 19.06 17.69 -1.87
N ASP A 550 19.05 16.98 -0.72
CA ASP A 550 20.02 15.91 -0.42
C ASP A 550 19.81 14.72 -1.37
N PRO A 551 20.77 14.39 -2.25
CA PRO A 551 20.62 13.34 -3.23
C PRO A 551 20.49 11.94 -2.62
N ALA A 552 21.04 11.71 -1.42
CA ALA A 552 20.90 10.42 -0.74
C ALA A 552 19.51 10.27 -0.10
N ALA A 553 18.92 11.34 0.42
CA ALA A 553 17.54 11.35 0.87
C ALA A 553 16.55 11.16 -0.30
N LEU A 554 16.80 11.82 -1.44
CA LEU A 554 16.03 11.65 -2.66
C LEU A 554 16.12 10.22 -3.20
N ALA A 555 17.29 9.58 -3.16
CA ALA A 555 17.44 8.17 -3.57
C ALA A 555 16.60 7.20 -2.73
N LEU A 556 16.37 7.52 -1.45
CA LEU A 556 15.51 6.72 -0.57
C LEU A 556 14.01 7.00 -0.77
N LEU A 557 13.64 8.23 -1.19
CA LEU A 557 12.25 8.59 -1.51
C LEU A 557 11.83 8.14 -2.90
N TYR A 558 12.79 7.97 -3.83
CA TYR A 558 12.56 7.51 -5.21
C TYR A 558 13.40 6.26 -5.48
N PRO A 559 13.22 5.16 -4.71
CA PRO A 559 13.99 3.95 -4.93
C PRO A 559 13.61 3.27 -6.24
N ARG A 560 14.56 2.51 -6.81
CA ARG A 560 14.35 1.70 -8.01
C ARG A 560 14.57 0.21 -7.69
N PRO A 561 13.65 -0.45 -6.97
CA PRO A 561 13.74 -1.89 -6.77
C PRO A 561 13.54 -2.63 -8.10
N TYR A 562 14.07 -3.85 -8.19
CA TYR A 562 13.90 -4.74 -9.35
C TYR A 562 14.33 -4.10 -10.69
N VAL A 563 15.36 -3.26 -10.68
CA VAL A 563 15.70 -2.35 -11.81
C VAL A 563 15.85 -3.07 -13.14
N SER A 564 16.57 -4.19 -13.19
CA SER A 564 16.78 -4.97 -14.44
C SER A 564 15.45 -5.44 -15.00
N HIS A 565 14.59 -6.00 -14.17
CA HIS A 565 13.30 -6.54 -14.59
C HIS A 565 12.29 -5.44 -14.99
N VAL A 566 12.22 -4.35 -14.21
CA VAL A 566 11.35 -3.21 -14.55
C VAL A 566 11.79 -2.53 -15.85
N ASP A 567 13.09 -2.33 -16.07
CA ASP A 567 13.59 -1.72 -17.30
C ASP A 567 13.39 -2.65 -18.53
N GLU A 568 13.49 -3.97 -18.36
CA GLU A 568 13.20 -4.97 -19.40
C GLU A 568 11.73 -4.99 -19.78
N THR A 569 10.84 -5.13 -18.81
CA THR A 569 9.38 -5.17 -19.05
C THR A 569 8.86 -3.85 -19.59
N ALA A 570 9.34 -2.71 -19.10
CA ALA A 570 8.99 -1.38 -19.62
C ALA A 570 9.35 -1.26 -21.11
N ARG A 571 10.57 -1.66 -21.48
CA ARG A 571 11.03 -1.65 -22.86
C ARG A 571 10.21 -2.57 -23.75
N ALA A 572 9.90 -3.78 -23.28
CA ALA A 572 9.07 -4.75 -24.02
C ALA A 572 7.66 -4.22 -24.29
N GLN A 573 7.12 -3.39 -23.40
CA GLN A 573 5.78 -2.80 -23.53
C GLN A 573 5.78 -1.39 -24.16
N GLY A 574 6.93 -0.83 -24.50
CA GLY A 574 7.04 0.50 -25.12
C GLY A 574 6.68 1.64 -24.17
N VAL A 575 6.84 1.46 -22.85
CA VAL A 575 6.62 2.48 -21.83
C VAL A 575 7.92 2.86 -21.13
N HIS A 576 7.95 4.03 -20.49
CA HIS A 576 9.08 4.41 -19.64
C HIS A 576 9.00 3.68 -18.28
N SER A 577 10.14 3.18 -17.81
CA SER A 577 10.23 2.57 -16.48
C SER A 577 9.87 3.54 -15.35
N SER A 578 10.04 4.84 -15.55
CA SER A 578 9.59 5.89 -14.63
C SER A 578 8.09 5.80 -14.30
N LEU A 579 7.25 5.54 -15.32
CA LEU A 579 5.81 5.41 -15.14
C LEU A 579 5.46 4.17 -14.30
N LEU A 580 6.15 3.04 -14.53
CA LEU A 580 5.97 1.83 -13.72
C LEU A 580 6.38 2.08 -12.25
N TYR A 581 7.50 2.77 -12.02
CA TYR A 581 7.92 3.16 -10.67
C TYR A 581 6.95 4.14 -10.01
N ALA A 582 6.41 5.10 -10.75
CA ALA A 582 5.43 6.05 -10.24
C ALA A 582 4.15 5.34 -9.77
N ILE A 583 3.62 4.41 -10.58
CA ILE A 583 2.47 3.58 -10.23
C ILE A 583 2.81 2.71 -9.01
N MET A 584 3.91 1.94 -9.04
CA MET A 584 4.33 1.06 -7.94
C MET A 584 4.47 1.82 -6.61
N ARG A 585 5.01 3.04 -6.65
CA ARG A 585 5.17 3.90 -5.48
C ARG A 585 3.82 4.27 -4.87
N ARG A 586 2.78 4.49 -5.67
CA ARG A 586 1.43 4.88 -5.20
C ARG A 586 0.60 3.68 -4.80
N GLU A 587 0.73 2.57 -5.49
CA GLU A 587 -0.04 1.36 -5.22
C GLU A 587 0.39 0.65 -3.93
N SER A 588 1.66 0.38 -3.78
CA SER A 588 2.16 -0.43 -2.67
C SER A 588 3.25 0.23 -1.83
N ALA A 589 3.75 1.41 -2.22
CA ALA A 589 5.01 1.94 -1.69
C ALA A 589 6.15 0.91 -1.78
N PHE A 590 6.18 0.12 -2.84
CA PHE A 590 7.15 -0.96 -3.11
C PHE A 590 7.00 -2.20 -2.22
N GLN A 591 5.87 -2.41 -1.58
CA GLN A 591 5.60 -3.57 -0.72
C GLN A 591 5.02 -4.73 -1.56
N PRO A 592 5.75 -5.86 -1.72
CA PRO A 592 5.30 -6.96 -2.59
C PRO A 592 4.15 -7.78 -2.00
N ASP A 593 4.01 -7.81 -0.68
CA ASP A 593 2.96 -8.56 0.04
C ASP A 593 1.75 -7.69 0.40
N ARG A 594 1.57 -6.53 -0.25
CA ARG A 594 0.45 -5.64 0.02
C ARG A 594 -0.88 -6.22 -0.48
N LEU A 595 -1.87 -6.18 0.41
CA LEU A 595 -3.27 -6.46 0.13
C LEU A 595 -4.11 -5.22 0.44
N SER A 596 -4.90 -4.74 -0.53
CA SER A 596 -5.84 -3.64 -0.31
C SER A 596 -7.18 -4.14 0.26
N ALA A 597 -8.01 -3.21 0.76
CA ALA A 597 -9.38 -3.50 1.17
C ALA A 597 -10.22 -4.08 0.02
N ALA A 598 -9.97 -3.63 -1.22
CA ALA A 598 -10.60 -4.15 -2.44
C ALA A 598 -9.98 -5.45 -2.96
N ARG A 599 -9.07 -6.08 -2.20
CA ARG A 599 -8.36 -7.31 -2.56
C ARG A 599 -7.39 -7.20 -3.75
N ALA A 600 -6.94 -6.00 -4.08
CA ALA A 600 -5.81 -5.81 -4.99
C ALA A 600 -4.51 -6.25 -4.32
N ARG A 601 -3.58 -6.86 -5.08
CA ARG A 601 -2.40 -7.56 -4.54
C ARG A 601 -1.09 -7.14 -5.18
N GLY A 602 -0.05 -7.16 -4.37
CA GLY A 602 1.34 -7.07 -4.82
C GLY A 602 1.81 -5.65 -5.11
N LEU A 603 2.96 -5.55 -5.78
CA LEU A 603 3.67 -4.29 -6.03
C LEU A 603 2.83 -3.24 -6.77
N MET A 604 2.07 -3.68 -7.77
CA MET A 604 1.26 -2.83 -8.63
C MET A 604 -0.24 -2.90 -8.29
N GLN A 605 -0.61 -3.54 -7.17
CA GLN A 605 -2.00 -3.68 -6.67
C GLN A 605 -2.97 -4.19 -7.75
N LEU A 606 -2.60 -5.28 -8.40
CA LEU A 606 -3.42 -5.87 -9.46
C LEU A 606 -4.60 -6.65 -8.88
N MET A 607 -5.80 -6.41 -9.41
CA MET A 607 -7.00 -7.18 -9.07
C MET A 607 -6.93 -8.56 -9.72
N ALA A 608 -7.35 -9.62 -9.01
CA ALA A 608 -7.36 -10.98 -9.56
C ALA A 608 -8.16 -11.10 -10.86
N ARG A 609 -9.31 -10.42 -10.95
CA ARG A 609 -10.11 -10.37 -12.19
C ARG A 609 -9.33 -9.77 -13.35
N THR A 610 -8.65 -8.66 -13.13
CA THR A 610 -7.82 -7.99 -14.14
C THR A 610 -6.64 -8.87 -14.55
N ALA A 611 -5.95 -9.49 -13.57
CA ALA A 611 -4.86 -10.42 -13.83
C ALA A 611 -5.31 -11.61 -14.70
N SER A 612 -6.48 -12.19 -14.40
CA SER A 612 -7.06 -13.29 -15.19
C SER A 612 -7.47 -12.86 -16.60
N ALA A 613 -7.94 -11.62 -16.77
CA ALA A 613 -8.25 -11.09 -18.09
C ALA A 613 -6.96 -10.87 -18.92
N ILE A 614 -5.92 -10.30 -18.30
CA ILE A 614 -4.60 -10.12 -18.95
C ILE A 614 -3.99 -11.47 -19.33
N ALA A 615 -4.04 -12.47 -18.44
CA ALA A 615 -3.49 -13.81 -18.72
C ALA A 615 -4.16 -14.44 -19.95
N ARG A 616 -5.49 -14.31 -20.09
CA ARG A 616 -6.22 -14.80 -21.28
C ARG A 616 -5.77 -14.09 -22.57
N GLU A 617 -5.60 -12.76 -22.55
CA GLU A 617 -5.06 -12.00 -23.69
C GLU A 617 -3.65 -12.46 -24.07
N LEU A 618 -2.85 -12.86 -23.09
CA LEU A 618 -1.50 -13.41 -23.28
C LEU A 618 -1.48 -14.92 -23.60
N GLN A 619 -2.66 -15.55 -23.73
CA GLN A 619 -2.82 -17.01 -23.93
C GLN A 619 -2.10 -17.84 -22.85
N ARG A 620 -2.21 -17.39 -21.58
CA ARG A 620 -1.67 -18.04 -20.38
C ARG A 620 -2.80 -18.46 -19.46
N ASP A 621 -2.54 -19.45 -18.61
CA ASP A 621 -3.47 -19.82 -17.55
C ASP A 621 -3.66 -18.65 -16.58
N PRO A 622 -4.90 -18.40 -16.12
CA PRO A 622 -5.16 -17.41 -15.10
C PRO A 622 -4.40 -17.73 -13.82
N PRO A 623 -3.68 -16.74 -13.25
CA PRO A 623 -2.96 -16.97 -12.00
C PRO A 623 -3.92 -17.12 -10.82
N GLU A 624 -3.53 -17.94 -9.84
CA GLU A 624 -4.19 -17.94 -8.56
C GLU A 624 -3.99 -16.58 -7.86
N PRO A 625 -4.97 -16.11 -7.09
CA PRO A 625 -4.89 -14.78 -6.48
C PRO A 625 -3.60 -14.54 -5.69
N ASP A 626 -3.10 -15.52 -4.94
CA ASP A 626 -1.92 -15.36 -4.10
C ASP A 626 -0.60 -15.41 -4.88
N GLU A 627 -0.62 -15.88 -6.13
CA GLU A 627 0.54 -15.77 -7.02
C GLU A 627 0.85 -14.30 -7.39
N LEU A 628 -0.14 -13.39 -7.28
CA LEU A 628 0.04 -11.96 -7.51
C LEU A 628 0.95 -11.27 -6.47
N TYR A 629 1.32 -11.95 -5.39
CA TYR A 629 2.35 -11.46 -4.47
C TYR A 629 3.77 -11.71 -4.99
N ARG A 630 3.95 -12.53 -6.04
CA ARG A 630 5.24 -12.75 -6.69
C ARG A 630 5.62 -11.51 -7.50
N PRO A 631 6.75 -10.84 -7.18
CA PRO A 631 7.13 -9.59 -7.84
C PRO A 631 7.23 -9.69 -9.36
N GLU A 632 7.84 -10.77 -9.86
CA GLU A 632 8.02 -11.00 -11.31
C GLU A 632 6.67 -11.04 -12.03
N LEU A 633 5.75 -11.92 -11.59
CA LEU A 633 4.45 -12.09 -12.22
C LEU A 633 3.61 -10.80 -12.14
N ASN A 634 3.62 -10.14 -10.98
CA ASN A 634 2.88 -8.91 -10.77
C ASN A 634 3.38 -7.79 -11.69
N LEU A 635 4.70 -7.65 -11.85
CA LEU A 635 5.32 -6.67 -12.74
C LEU A 635 5.04 -6.98 -14.21
N ASP A 636 5.17 -8.23 -14.65
CA ASP A 636 4.93 -8.63 -16.04
C ASP A 636 3.50 -8.32 -16.49
N LEU A 637 2.51 -8.76 -15.70
CA LEU A 637 1.10 -8.52 -16.02
C LEU A 637 0.76 -7.03 -15.97
N SER A 638 1.25 -6.31 -14.96
CA SER A 638 0.95 -4.87 -14.81
C SER A 638 1.66 -4.03 -15.85
N ALA A 639 2.91 -4.35 -16.21
CA ALA A 639 3.63 -3.63 -17.28
C ALA A 639 2.92 -3.80 -18.63
N TRP A 640 2.44 -5.02 -18.95
CA TRP A 640 1.63 -5.26 -20.13
C TRP A 640 0.35 -4.39 -20.11
N TYR A 641 -0.36 -4.37 -18.98
CA TYR A 641 -1.57 -3.57 -18.84
C TYR A 641 -1.29 -2.07 -19.04
N VAL A 642 -0.27 -1.52 -18.38
CA VAL A 642 0.16 -0.12 -18.56
C VAL A 642 0.53 0.15 -20.02
N GLY A 643 1.19 -0.80 -20.70
CA GLY A 643 1.52 -0.71 -22.12
C GLY A 643 0.27 -0.60 -23.02
N GLN A 644 -0.77 -1.39 -22.75
CA GLN A 644 -2.04 -1.29 -23.49
C GLN A 644 -2.75 0.05 -23.22
N LEU A 645 -2.76 0.49 -21.95
CA LEU A 645 -3.30 1.81 -21.60
C LEU A 645 -2.54 2.94 -22.29
N ALA A 646 -1.21 2.85 -22.37
CA ALA A 646 -0.37 3.86 -23.03
C ALA A 646 -0.61 3.93 -24.55
N LYS A 647 -0.88 2.82 -25.22
CA LYS A 647 -1.28 2.80 -26.64
C LYS A 647 -2.59 3.53 -26.87
N ARG A 648 -3.56 3.42 -25.96
CA ARG A 648 -4.88 4.04 -26.07
C ARG A 648 -4.88 5.51 -25.67
N PHE A 649 -4.26 5.85 -24.54
CA PHE A 649 -4.40 7.16 -23.91
C PHE A 649 -3.22 8.11 -24.13
N VAL A 650 -2.05 7.60 -24.42
CA VAL A 650 -0.79 8.34 -24.73
C VAL A 650 -0.32 9.27 -23.59
N HIS A 651 -1.22 10.09 -23.02
CA HIS A 651 -0.92 11.09 -22.01
C HIS A 651 -0.85 10.47 -20.60
N PRO A 652 0.22 10.75 -19.79
CA PRO A 652 0.41 10.11 -18.49
C PRO A 652 -0.76 10.34 -17.49
N ALA A 653 -1.43 11.50 -17.55
CA ALA A 653 -2.61 11.74 -16.70
C ALA A 653 -3.79 10.83 -17.07
N LEU A 654 -3.99 10.55 -18.36
CA LEU A 654 -5.06 9.64 -18.81
C LEU A 654 -4.70 8.18 -18.53
N ILE A 655 -3.43 7.80 -18.69
CA ILE A 655 -2.95 6.45 -18.35
C ILE A 655 -3.15 6.18 -16.85
N ALA A 656 -2.77 7.13 -15.99
CA ALA A 656 -2.96 7.03 -14.55
C ALA A 656 -4.45 6.97 -14.16
N ALA A 657 -5.31 7.79 -14.81
CA ALA A 657 -6.76 7.76 -14.60
C ALA A 657 -7.36 6.39 -14.99
N ALA A 658 -6.95 5.86 -16.15
CA ALA A 658 -7.41 4.57 -16.65
C ALA A 658 -6.92 3.39 -15.80
N TYR A 659 -5.72 3.48 -15.23
CA TYR A 659 -5.20 2.47 -14.31
C TYR A 659 -6.02 2.40 -13.01
N ASN A 660 -6.37 3.57 -12.44
CA ASN A 660 -7.07 3.65 -11.15
C ASN A 660 -8.60 3.51 -11.28
N ALA A 661 -9.23 4.24 -12.21
CA ALA A 661 -10.70 4.26 -12.37
C ALA A 661 -11.23 3.34 -13.47
N GLY A 662 -10.34 2.77 -14.28
CA GLY A 662 -10.68 1.95 -15.43
C GLY A 662 -10.76 2.73 -16.76
N PRO A 663 -10.48 2.04 -17.89
CA PRO A 663 -10.41 2.68 -19.21
C PRO A 663 -11.76 3.24 -19.68
N ALA A 664 -12.89 2.55 -19.44
CA ALA A 664 -14.22 3.01 -19.84
C ALA A 664 -14.62 4.33 -19.17
N VAL A 665 -14.37 4.46 -17.86
CA VAL A 665 -14.62 5.68 -17.09
C VAL A 665 -13.74 6.83 -17.59
N THR A 666 -12.47 6.57 -17.88
CA THR A 666 -11.54 7.57 -18.40
C THR A 666 -11.97 8.06 -19.79
N LEU A 667 -12.49 7.18 -20.64
CA LEU A 667 -13.04 7.57 -21.95
C LEU A 667 -14.26 8.49 -21.82
N LYS A 668 -15.19 8.19 -20.89
CA LYS A 668 -16.33 9.07 -20.60
C LYS A 668 -15.82 10.47 -20.23
N TRP A 669 -14.87 10.56 -19.29
CA TRP A 669 -14.32 11.85 -18.88
C TRP A 669 -13.57 12.60 -20.01
N THR A 670 -12.84 11.88 -20.86
CA THR A 670 -12.19 12.52 -22.02
C THR A 670 -13.19 13.02 -23.06
N GLY A 671 -14.33 12.37 -23.22
CA GLY A 671 -15.42 12.86 -24.06
C GLY A 671 -16.07 14.14 -23.52
N GLU A 672 -16.28 14.22 -22.21
CA GLU A 672 -16.95 15.34 -21.55
C GLU A 672 -16.03 16.53 -21.26
N LEU A 673 -14.80 16.28 -20.86
CA LEU A 673 -13.87 17.26 -20.31
C LEU A 673 -12.58 17.43 -21.13
N GLY A 674 -12.35 16.60 -22.15
CA GLY A 674 -11.07 16.49 -22.85
C GLY A 674 -10.63 17.72 -23.65
N SER A 675 -11.53 18.69 -23.87
CA SER A 675 -11.19 19.99 -24.45
C SER A 675 -10.50 20.94 -23.46
N MET A 676 -10.52 20.63 -22.18
CA MET A 676 -9.89 21.43 -21.12
C MET A 676 -8.36 21.28 -21.14
N PRO A 677 -7.59 22.30 -20.72
CA PRO A 677 -6.18 22.13 -20.37
C PRO A 677 -6.02 21.09 -19.26
N VAL A 678 -4.86 20.41 -19.26
CA VAL A 678 -4.58 19.28 -18.33
C VAL A 678 -4.81 19.63 -16.86
N ASP A 679 -4.38 20.83 -16.42
CA ASP A 679 -4.59 21.29 -15.06
C ASP A 679 -6.09 21.33 -14.70
N LEU A 680 -6.92 21.90 -15.57
CA LEU A 680 -8.35 22.01 -15.34
C LEU A 680 -9.07 20.67 -15.48
N PHE A 681 -8.66 19.84 -16.44
CA PHE A 681 -9.19 18.49 -16.62
C PHE A 681 -9.01 17.63 -15.38
N VAL A 682 -7.76 17.61 -14.83
CA VAL A 682 -7.46 16.80 -13.65
C VAL A 682 -8.27 17.26 -12.43
N GLU A 683 -8.44 18.59 -12.23
CA GLU A 683 -9.27 19.10 -11.14
C GLU A 683 -10.76 18.81 -11.30
N SER A 684 -11.23 18.67 -12.55
CA SER A 684 -12.63 18.42 -12.89
C SER A 684 -13.00 16.94 -12.88
N MET A 685 -12.04 16.01 -12.70
CA MET A 685 -12.35 14.58 -12.59
C MET A 685 -13.34 14.30 -11.45
N PRO A 686 -14.42 13.52 -11.69
CA PRO A 686 -15.43 13.28 -10.67
C PRO A 686 -14.93 12.56 -9.41
N PHE A 687 -14.05 11.57 -9.55
CA PHE A 687 -13.61 10.73 -8.43
C PHE A 687 -12.45 11.36 -7.67
N LYS A 688 -12.67 11.69 -6.39
CA LYS A 688 -11.67 12.30 -5.50
C LYS A 688 -10.37 11.49 -5.42
N GLU A 689 -10.50 10.17 -5.28
CA GLU A 689 -9.35 9.26 -5.21
C GLU A 689 -8.55 9.32 -6.51
N THR A 690 -9.20 9.22 -7.66
CA THR A 690 -8.54 9.25 -8.96
C THR A 690 -7.88 10.60 -9.25
N ARG A 691 -8.52 11.74 -8.86
CA ARG A 691 -7.89 13.07 -8.95
C ARG A 691 -6.56 13.12 -8.19
N ALA A 692 -6.57 12.62 -6.93
CA ALA A 692 -5.38 12.58 -6.10
C ALA A 692 -4.31 11.65 -6.68
N TYR A 693 -4.72 10.47 -7.14
CA TYR A 693 -3.86 9.47 -7.75
C TYR A 693 -3.15 10.00 -9.00
N VAL A 694 -3.90 10.57 -9.93
CA VAL A 694 -3.36 11.15 -11.18
C VAL A 694 -2.32 12.22 -10.89
N LYS A 695 -2.62 13.17 -10.00
CA LYS A 695 -1.67 14.21 -9.60
C LYS A 695 -0.37 13.62 -9.08
N GLN A 696 -0.47 12.59 -8.25
CA GLN A 696 0.68 11.95 -7.63
C GLN A 696 1.49 11.12 -8.63
N VAL A 697 0.84 10.30 -9.46
CA VAL A 697 1.54 9.47 -10.45
C VAL A 697 2.24 10.33 -11.49
N VAL A 698 1.58 11.38 -12.01
CA VAL A 698 2.18 12.28 -13.00
C VAL A 698 3.39 13.02 -12.44
N ALA A 699 3.30 13.51 -11.20
CA ALA A 699 4.43 14.16 -10.54
C ALA A 699 5.59 13.19 -10.30
N ASP A 700 5.30 11.97 -9.83
CA ASP A 700 6.33 10.95 -9.59
C ASP A 700 6.98 10.47 -10.89
N ASP A 701 6.21 10.23 -11.95
CA ASP A 701 6.74 9.85 -13.27
C ASP A 701 7.73 10.92 -13.78
N TYR A 702 7.35 12.18 -13.68
CA TYR A 702 8.22 13.29 -14.03
C TYR A 702 9.52 13.30 -13.20
N LEU A 703 9.43 13.13 -11.89
CA LEU A 703 10.59 13.14 -11.00
C LEU A 703 11.51 11.94 -11.23
N TYR A 704 10.96 10.73 -11.46
CA TYR A 704 11.76 9.58 -11.86
C TYR A 704 12.50 9.81 -13.17
N GLN A 705 11.85 10.44 -14.15
CA GLN A 705 12.53 10.82 -15.40
C GLN A 705 13.63 11.86 -15.16
N ALA A 706 13.35 12.91 -14.38
CA ALA A 706 14.33 13.95 -14.06
C ALA A 706 15.55 13.38 -13.31
N PHE A 707 15.34 12.43 -12.41
CA PHE A 707 16.40 11.84 -11.59
C PHE A 707 17.21 10.75 -12.32
N TYR A 708 16.57 9.94 -13.14
CA TYR A 708 17.19 8.73 -13.70
C TYR A 708 17.13 8.61 -15.23
N GLY A 709 16.32 9.41 -15.91
CA GLY A 709 16.07 9.31 -17.34
C GLY A 709 17.13 9.93 -18.27
N GLY A 710 18.14 10.65 -17.75
CA GLY A 710 19.16 11.30 -18.57
C GLY A 710 18.89 12.77 -18.85
N ALA A 711 19.45 13.33 -19.94
CA ALA A 711 19.51 14.77 -20.20
C ALA A 711 18.16 15.43 -20.53
N GLU A 712 17.15 14.67 -20.94
CA GLU A 712 15.85 15.22 -21.33
C GLU A 712 14.71 14.53 -20.56
N ALA A 713 14.26 15.14 -19.44
CA ALA A 713 12.98 14.79 -18.86
C ALA A 713 11.87 15.13 -19.86
N ARG A 714 10.96 14.18 -20.09
CA ARG A 714 9.84 14.34 -21.02
C ARG A 714 8.96 15.50 -20.57
N ARG A 715 8.61 16.40 -21.48
CA ARG A 715 7.69 17.51 -21.18
C ARG A 715 6.27 16.97 -20.97
N LEU A 716 5.55 17.54 -20.01
CA LEU A 716 4.13 17.28 -19.88
C LEU A 716 3.36 18.10 -20.93
N ALA A 717 2.67 17.43 -21.82
CA ALA A 717 1.76 18.13 -22.74
C ALA A 717 0.63 18.78 -21.92
N MET A 718 0.36 20.08 -22.17
CA MET A 718 -0.67 20.81 -21.42
C MET A 718 -2.06 20.69 -22.06
N THR A 719 -2.17 19.96 -23.16
CA THR A 719 -3.42 19.59 -23.84
C THR A 719 -3.51 18.07 -23.92
N LEU A 720 -4.73 17.55 -23.81
CA LEU A 720 -4.98 16.12 -23.88
C LEU A 720 -5.15 15.67 -25.34
N PRO A 721 -4.47 14.59 -25.76
CA PRO A 721 -4.76 13.97 -27.05
C PRO A 721 -6.11 13.23 -26.98
N LYS A 722 -6.76 13.08 -28.12
CA LYS A 722 -7.93 12.19 -28.22
C LYS A 722 -7.44 10.74 -28.03
N PRO A 723 -8.11 9.95 -27.18
CA PRO A 723 -7.81 8.53 -27.05
C PRO A 723 -7.99 7.78 -28.37
N ALA A 724 -7.17 6.74 -28.61
CA ALA A 724 -7.35 5.87 -29.76
C ALA A 724 -8.66 5.07 -29.64
N SER A 725 -9.30 4.79 -30.80
CA SER A 725 -10.58 4.06 -30.86
C SER A 725 -10.48 2.60 -30.44
N ASN A 726 -9.31 1.98 -30.63
CA ASN A 726 -9.03 0.58 -30.33
C ASN A 726 -8.21 0.46 -29.03
N GLY A 727 -8.53 -0.51 -28.19
CA GLY A 727 -7.83 -0.81 -26.96
C GLY A 727 -8.64 -1.69 -26.03
N ILE A 728 -8.02 -2.12 -24.95
CA ILE A 728 -8.65 -2.99 -23.95
C ILE A 728 -9.77 -2.25 -23.18
N GLU A 729 -10.79 -3.02 -22.78
CA GLU A 729 -11.98 -2.51 -22.08
C GLU A 729 -12.27 -3.18 -20.71
N PHE A 730 -11.30 -3.93 -20.14
CA PHE A 730 -11.49 -4.62 -18.86
C PHE A 730 -10.76 -3.98 -17.68
#